data_4b5be29a7e6866c8b44bb7f36c329f95
#
_entry.id   4b5be29a7e6866c8b44bb7f36c329f95
#
_cell.length_a   1.000
_cell.length_b   1.000
_cell.length_c   1.000
_cell.angle_alpha   90.00
_cell.angle_beta   90.00
_cell.angle_gamma   90.00
#
_symmetry.space_group_name_H-M   'P 1'
#
loop_
_entity.id
_entity.type
_entity.pdbx_description
1 polymer ?
#
loop_
_entity_poly.entity_id
_entity_poly.type
_entity_poly.pdbx_seq_one_letter_code
_entity_poly.pdbx_strand_id
1 'polypeptide(L)'
;MNKNASVGIPMKKICGRLTRILCTCAVFVSLTGAAYAQSAPVTLDRKKAPVREILNEIERQTDYLFVYSSEQVDFSVSVTAHDEPVQTVLRRIFEGTPIRFTLEGKHIVLRRQPQTAANAAAASPAKQTVTGTVTDTAGKPVVGATVLVKGGTVGTTTDVDGRFSLTIPAGSPLEVSFLGYARQEIATAGRTSLDIRLEEDAATLDEVVVVGYGTMKRRNLVGAVDQVDSRVIGDRSNGNLARSLQGELPGLNISFSDSKPSRSASFNVRGKTSIGAGGNALVLIDGVEGSMDAINPQDVESVSVLKDASSTAVYGARGAFGVVLVTTKSPKRGAPEINYNGSVTFNRRTVIPDVITDGLTWVNWWKDSYNGYYNGSKSLLSHIDSTVPYSEAIYQELIRRQADPSLSRTTTLEGDSMFGWAYMESTDWLDLFYKDWNLSHEHNLSISGGNENADYYVSGRFYDMDGIYRVGDESYKKYDLRAKGSLKIRPWFKVTNNTSLAIIDQHEPKHSRNNFAVQRAINHAAMPLSPVKNPDGSWTTAAAISGYAAFSEGTSYRNNDYVYFRNKLSADIDIVKEVLKVQADYSYNYTTRKRIDVQNPVKYSKKPGVYLLESESAGASLSQVDYDTRYQAANAYLTYTPKLGADHDLTVLAGWNIEDQVYKTLTVSRTGFVTPNKPSFSLMNGVAENPTAGGNAWSYVGAFYRVNYGYKGKYLVEVSGRYDG
;
A
#
# COMPACT_ATOMS: atom_id res chain seq x y z
N MET A 1 -5.85 23.24 48.53
CA MET A 1 -6.36 21.86 48.71
C MET A 1 -7.33 21.57 47.58
N ASN A 2 -6.92 20.85 46.62
CA ASN A 2 -7.64 19.79 45.94
C ASN A 2 -6.76 19.19 44.84
N LYS A 3 -6.34 17.96 45.11
CA LYS A 3 -5.55 17.13 44.20
C LYS A 3 -6.50 16.52 43.16
N ASN A 4 -6.32 16.81 41.90
CA ASN A 4 -6.75 15.94 40.80
C ASN A 4 -5.53 15.61 39.95
N ALA A 5 -4.87 14.53 40.31
CA ALA A 5 -3.84 13.89 39.51
C ALA A 5 -4.52 13.17 38.36
N SER A 6 -4.42 13.71 37.15
CA SER A 6 -4.75 12.96 35.94
C SER A 6 -3.64 11.91 35.69
N VAL A 7 -3.96 10.67 35.94
CA VAL A 7 -3.09 9.52 35.62
C VAL A 7 -3.11 9.35 34.08
N GLY A 8 -2.20 10.04 33.42
CA GLY A 8 -1.86 9.79 32.02
C GLY A 8 -1.06 8.51 31.93
N ILE A 9 -1.67 7.41 31.51
CA ILE A 9 -0.95 6.16 31.19
C ILE A 9 -0.08 6.45 29.97
N PRO A 10 1.26 6.30 30.02
CA PRO A 10 2.12 6.62 28.91
C PRO A 10 1.85 5.67 27.75
N MET A 11 1.43 6.23 26.61
CA MET A 11 1.03 5.53 25.37
C MET A 11 2.10 4.55 24.86
N LYS A 12 3.39 4.81 25.09
CA LYS A 12 4.49 3.86 24.82
C LYS A 12 4.36 2.52 25.58
N LYS A 13 3.74 2.50 26.76
CA LYS A 13 3.50 1.25 27.51
C LYS A 13 2.34 0.45 26.93
N ILE A 14 1.36 1.09 26.31
CA ILE A 14 0.22 0.42 25.65
C ILE A 14 0.65 -0.09 24.28
N CYS A 15 1.32 0.73 23.47
CA CYS A 15 1.93 0.28 22.20
C CYS A 15 2.96 -0.83 22.42
N GLY A 16 3.85 -0.69 23.39
CA GLY A 16 4.85 -1.72 23.71
C GLY A 16 4.25 -3.04 24.22
N ARG A 17 3.07 -3.02 24.85
CA ARG A 17 2.35 -4.24 25.27
C ARG A 17 1.55 -4.85 24.09
N LEU A 18 0.89 -4.05 23.28
CA LEU A 18 0.22 -4.52 22.06
C LEU A 18 1.24 -5.04 21.02
N THR A 19 2.37 -4.35 20.84
CA THR A 19 3.45 -4.82 19.96
C THR A 19 4.05 -6.12 20.49
N ARG A 20 4.24 -6.29 21.82
CA ARG A 20 4.70 -7.55 22.41
C ARG A 20 3.67 -8.68 22.26
N ILE A 21 2.38 -8.40 22.38
CA ILE A 21 1.33 -9.41 22.18
C ILE A 21 1.21 -9.79 20.70
N LEU A 22 1.25 -8.82 19.78
CA LEU A 22 1.25 -9.08 18.32
C LEU A 22 2.56 -9.75 17.88
N CYS A 23 3.72 -9.33 18.37
CA CYS A 23 4.99 -10.00 18.10
C CYS A 23 5.06 -11.39 18.73
N THR A 24 4.46 -11.63 19.92
CA THR A 24 4.41 -12.97 20.51
C THR A 24 3.50 -13.90 19.69
N CYS A 25 2.37 -13.39 19.16
CA CYS A 25 1.54 -14.15 18.24
C CYS A 25 2.23 -14.37 16.89
N ALA A 26 2.93 -13.37 16.33
CA ALA A 26 3.70 -13.51 15.10
C ALA A 26 4.92 -14.43 15.26
N VAL A 27 5.60 -14.36 16.40
CA VAL A 27 6.72 -15.26 16.74
C VAL A 27 6.23 -16.70 16.99
N PHE A 28 5.02 -16.89 17.55
CA PHE A 28 4.43 -18.24 17.62
C PHE A 28 4.06 -18.81 16.25
N VAL A 29 3.61 -17.99 15.30
CA VAL A 29 3.33 -18.40 13.92
C VAL A 29 4.63 -18.60 13.12
N SER A 30 5.65 -17.78 13.34
CA SER A 30 6.94 -17.91 12.64
C SER A 30 7.84 -19.01 13.20
N LEU A 31 7.75 -19.33 14.52
CA LEU A 31 8.46 -20.44 15.13
C LEU A 31 7.87 -21.82 14.77
N THR A 32 6.58 -21.88 14.39
CA THR A 32 5.99 -23.13 13.90
C THR A 32 6.26 -23.40 12.41
N GLY A 33 6.60 -22.37 11.62
CA GLY A 33 6.92 -22.52 10.18
C GLY A 33 8.40 -22.85 9.89
N ALA A 34 9.33 -22.43 10.77
CA ALA A 34 10.76 -22.66 10.56
C ALA A 34 11.31 -23.97 11.18
N ALA A 35 10.52 -24.64 12.03
CA ALA A 35 10.95 -25.86 12.71
C ALA A 35 10.76 -27.15 11.90
N TYR A 36 10.19 -27.09 10.68
CA TYR A 36 9.92 -28.27 9.85
C TYR A 36 10.91 -28.51 8.72
N ALA A 37 12.01 -27.79 8.65
CA ALA A 37 13.05 -28.02 7.63
C ALA A 37 14.22 -28.88 8.11
N GLN A 38 14.21 -29.40 9.35
CA GLN A 38 15.18 -30.38 9.80
C GLN A 38 14.59 -31.78 9.62
N SER A 39 15.04 -32.49 8.56
CA SER A 39 14.79 -33.89 8.37
C SER A 39 15.40 -34.67 9.55
N ALA A 40 14.57 -35.34 10.35
CA ALA A 40 15.03 -36.19 11.42
C ALA A 40 15.96 -37.28 10.86
N PRO A 41 17.16 -37.44 11.41
CA PRO A 41 18.08 -38.49 10.98
C PRO A 41 17.61 -39.87 11.45
N VAL A 42 17.83 -40.89 10.64
CA VAL A 42 17.43 -42.27 10.93
C VAL A 42 18.61 -43.21 10.74
N THR A 43 18.74 -44.16 11.66
CA THR A 43 19.74 -45.22 11.58
C THR A 43 19.05 -46.60 11.44
N LEU A 44 19.29 -47.27 10.35
CA LEU A 44 18.69 -48.56 10.00
C LEU A 44 19.76 -49.51 9.47
N ASP A 45 19.70 -50.77 9.88
CA ASP A 45 20.45 -51.88 9.27
C ASP A 45 19.52 -53.10 9.19
N ARG A 46 18.87 -53.24 8.04
CA ARG A 46 17.89 -54.33 7.81
C ARG A 46 18.15 -55.01 6.47
N LYS A 47 18.26 -56.35 6.50
CA LYS A 47 18.45 -57.19 5.31
C LYS A 47 17.17 -57.98 5.05
N LYS A 48 16.57 -57.85 3.84
CA LYS A 48 15.34 -58.54 3.43
C LYS A 48 14.20 -58.43 4.46
N ALA A 49 14.03 -57.27 5.08
CA ALA A 49 12.97 -57.01 6.05
C ALA A 49 11.68 -56.50 5.36
N PRO A 50 10.50 -56.85 5.88
CA PRO A 50 9.25 -56.30 5.39
C PRO A 50 9.23 -54.78 5.49
N VAL A 51 8.79 -54.08 4.46
CA VAL A 51 8.75 -52.60 4.45
C VAL A 51 7.97 -52.07 5.64
N ARG A 52 6.89 -52.71 6.05
CA ARG A 52 6.10 -52.34 7.23
C ARG A 52 6.93 -52.24 8.51
N GLU A 53 7.86 -53.23 8.73
CA GLU A 53 8.74 -53.22 9.91
C GLU A 53 9.74 -52.06 9.86
N ILE A 54 10.23 -51.73 8.65
CA ILE A 54 11.16 -50.63 8.44
C ILE A 54 10.46 -49.28 8.67
N LEU A 55 9.23 -49.12 8.19
CA LEU A 55 8.44 -47.90 8.42
C LEU A 55 8.11 -47.71 9.91
N ASN A 56 7.72 -48.79 10.61
CA ASN A 56 7.48 -48.73 12.06
C ASN A 56 8.76 -48.37 12.84
N GLU A 57 9.92 -48.78 12.37
CA GLU A 57 11.21 -48.44 13.00
C GLU A 57 11.54 -46.96 12.75
N ILE A 58 11.24 -46.41 11.58
CA ILE A 58 11.37 -44.98 11.27
C ILE A 58 10.42 -44.17 12.16
N GLU A 59 9.16 -44.59 12.36
CA GLU A 59 8.22 -43.97 13.27
C GLU A 59 8.71 -43.92 14.72
N ARG A 60 9.42 -44.98 15.18
CA ARG A 60 9.99 -44.97 16.54
C ARG A 60 11.19 -44.05 16.72
N GLN A 61 11.94 -43.78 15.65
CA GLN A 61 13.13 -42.94 15.70
C GLN A 61 12.80 -41.47 15.38
N THR A 62 11.59 -41.18 14.88
CA THR A 62 11.21 -39.85 14.43
C THR A 62 9.77 -39.50 14.84
N ASP A 63 9.39 -38.26 14.69
CA ASP A 63 8.01 -37.77 14.94
C ASP A 63 7.09 -37.99 13.73
N TYR A 64 7.54 -38.70 12.68
CA TYR A 64 6.72 -38.95 11.50
C TYR A 64 5.81 -40.16 11.68
N LEU A 65 4.59 -40.05 11.12
CA LEU A 65 3.60 -41.13 11.06
C LEU A 65 3.31 -41.48 9.60
N PHE A 66 3.32 -42.79 9.26
CA PHE A 66 3.04 -43.23 7.90
C PHE A 66 1.56 -43.52 7.69
N VAL A 67 1.02 -43.02 6.59
CA VAL A 67 -0.35 -43.29 6.14
C VAL A 67 -0.28 -44.10 4.83
N TYR A 68 -0.67 -45.36 4.89
CA TYR A 68 -0.62 -46.28 3.75
C TYR A 68 -1.69 -47.39 3.84
N SER A 69 -2.06 -48.01 2.70
CA SER A 69 -2.82 -49.25 2.70
C SER A 69 -1.89 -50.48 2.78
N SER A 70 -2.36 -51.57 3.38
CA SER A 70 -1.56 -52.79 3.59
C SER A 70 -0.93 -53.33 2.31
N GLU A 71 -1.61 -53.19 1.18
CA GLU A 71 -1.14 -53.65 -0.14
C GLU A 71 0.02 -52.81 -0.71
N GLN A 72 0.26 -51.63 -0.20
CA GLN A 72 1.33 -50.71 -0.66
C GLN A 72 2.69 -51.07 -0.05
N VAL A 73 2.74 -51.80 1.04
CA VAL A 73 3.95 -52.11 1.80
C VAL A 73 4.21 -53.64 1.93
N ASP A 74 3.50 -54.45 1.13
CA ASP A 74 3.60 -55.92 1.14
C ASP A 74 4.76 -56.40 0.25
N PHE A 75 5.96 -55.90 0.57
CA PHE A 75 7.22 -56.40 -0.03
C PHE A 75 8.37 -56.19 0.97
N SER A 76 9.50 -56.85 0.68
CA SER A 76 10.69 -56.79 1.53
C SER A 76 11.84 -56.10 0.82
N VAL A 77 12.59 -55.27 1.56
CA VAL A 77 13.73 -54.51 1.04
C VAL A 77 14.92 -54.61 2.00
N SER A 78 16.13 -54.48 1.47
CA SER A 78 17.34 -54.34 2.29
C SER A 78 17.72 -52.85 2.29
N VAL A 79 17.86 -52.27 3.49
CA VAL A 79 18.23 -50.87 3.65
C VAL A 79 19.20 -50.69 4.81
N THR A 80 20.29 -49.99 4.55
CA THR A 80 21.26 -49.55 5.56
C THR A 80 21.35 -48.04 5.50
N ALA A 81 21.19 -47.38 6.63
CA ALA A 81 21.29 -45.93 6.79
C ALA A 81 21.93 -45.61 8.14
N HIS A 82 22.87 -44.68 8.19
CA HIS A 82 23.50 -44.21 9.39
C HIS A 82 23.36 -42.69 9.46
N ASP A 83 22.50 -42.23 10.37
CA ASP A 83 22.24 -40.78 10.60
C ASP A 83 21.83 -40.03 9.31
N GLU A 84 21.03 -40.70 8.47
CA GLU A 84 20.56 -40.17 7.19
C GLU A 84 19.15 -39.55 7.30
N PRO A 85 18.85 -38.50 6.53
CA PRO A 85 17.51 -37.92 6.50
C PRO A 85 16.43 -38.90 6.05
N VAL A 86 15.29 -38.95 6.75
CA VAL A 86 14.16 -39.86 6.45
C VAL A 86 13.78 -39.87 4.97
N GLN A 87 13.75 -38.69 4.33
CA GLN A 87 13.39 -38.60 2.91
C GLN A 87 14.37 -39.32 1.98
N THR A 88 15.65 -39.32 2.32
CA THR A 88 16.70 -40.03 1.55
C THR A 88 16.53 -41.53 1.68
N VAL A 89 16.25 -41.99 2.89
CA VAL A 89 16.00 -43.40 3.19
C VAL A 89 14.74 -43.89 2.49
N LEU A 90 13.66 -43.13 2.51
CA LEU A 90 12.41 -43.49 1.83
C LEU A 90 12.54 -43.54 0.31
N ARG A 91 13.31 -42.61 -0.30
CA ARG A 91 13.60 -42.72 -1.74
C ARG A 91 14.26 -44.03 -2.10
N ARG A 92 15.22 -44.49 -1.28
CA ARG A 92 15.94 -45.76 -1.48
C ARG A 92 15.02 -46.97 -1.28
N ILE A 93 14.12 -46.94 -0.29
CA ILE A 93 13.14 -48.00 -0.01
C ILE A 93 12.14 -48.16 -1.17
N PHE A 94 11.69 -47.08 -1.75
CA PHE A 94 10.67 -47.08 -2.80
C PHE A 94 11.22 -46.91 -4.21
N GLU A 95 12.55 -46.90 -4.38
CA GLU A 95 13.20 -46.88 -5.69
C GLU A 95 12.84 -48.13 -6.51
N GLY A 96 12.43 -47.94 -7.75
CA GLY A 96 11.95 -49.03 -8.63
C GLY A 96 10.54 -49.53 -8.34
N THR A 97 9.83 -48.97 -7.35
CA THR A 97 8.43 -49.31 -7.06
C THR A 97 7.46 -48.25 -7.60
N PRO A 98 6.19 -48.61 -7.86
CA PRO A 98 5.18 -47.64 -8.29
C PRO A 98 4.66 -46.77 -7.12
N ILE A 99 5.34 -46.74 -5.98
CA ILE A 99 4.92 -46.04 -4.78
C ILE A 99 5.67 -44.71 -4.71
N ARG A 100 4.93 -43.63 -4.47
CA ARG A 100 5.46 -42.29 -4.18
C ARG A 100 5.03 -41.90 -2.79
N PHE A 101 5.85 -41.10 -2.13
CA PHE A 101 5.51 -40.51 -0.82
C PHE A 101 5.46 -39.02 -0.89
N THR A 102 4.53 -38.44 -0.13
CA THR A 102 4.40 -36.99 0.09
C THR A 102 4.41 -36.70 1.58
N LEU A 103 5.10 -35.63 1.95
CA LEU A 103 5.17 -35.15 3.33
C LEU A 103 4.06 -34.13 3.57
N GLU A 104 3.14 -34.43 4.47
CA GLU A 104 2.02 -33.55 4.86
C GLU A 104 2.11 -33.25 6.37
N GLY A 105 2.88 -32.26 6.77
CA GLY A 105 3.19 -31.96 8.17
C GLY A 105 4.02 -33.08 8.82
N LYS A 106 3.49 -33.76 9.85
CA LYS A 106 4.09 -34.93 10.48
C LYS A 106 3.67 -36.28 9.85
N HIS A 107 2.87 -36.25 8.79
CA HIS A 107 2.39 -37.46 8.12
C HIS A 107 3.13 -37.68 6.80
N ILE A 108 3.57 -38.93 6.56
CA ILE A 108 4.14 -39.36 5.30
C ILE A 108 3.12 -40.27 4.62
N VAL A 109 2.48 -39.73 3.57
CA VAL A 109 1.42 -40.45 2.84
C VAL A 109 2.01 -41.20 1.65
N LEU A 110 1.82 -42.50 1.60
CA LEU A 110 2.22 -43.35 0.48
C LEU A 110 1.07 -43.45 -0.52
N ARG A 111 1.36 -43.24 -1.81
CA ARG A 111 0.37 -43.37 -2.90
C ARG A 111 0.92 -44.20 -4.03
N ARG A 112 0.10 -45.13 -4.55
CA ARG A 112 0.43 -45.89 -5.74
C ARG A 112 0.14 -45.07 -6.98
N GLN A 113 1.15 -44.85 -7.81
CA GLN A 113 0.98 -44.23 -9.11
C GLN A 113 0.52 -45.30 -10.10
N PRO A 114 -0.57 -45.12 -10.88
CA PRO A 114 -0.91 -46.09 -11.91
C PRO A 114 0.26 -46.20 -12.88
N GLN A 115 0.69 -47.42 -13.15
CA GLN A 115 1.66 -47.69 -14.20
C GLN A 115 1.02 -47.35 -15.54
N THR A 116 1.27 -46.17 -16.05
CA THR A 116 1.19 -45.92 -17.50
C THR A 116 2.48 -46.48 -18.10
N ALA A 117 2.32 -47.42 -18.99
CA ALA A 117 3.37 -48.13 -19.67
C ALA A 117 4.48 -47.18 -20.16
N ALA A 118 5.68 -47.42 -19.66
CA ALA A 118 6.90 -46.88 -20.25
C ALA A 118 7.16 -47.63 -21.55
N ASN A 119 6.75 -47.05 -22.64
CA ASN A 119 7.33 -47.08 -23.98
C ASN A 119 6.37 -46.41 -25.00
N ALA A 120 6.42 -45.08 -25.03
CA ALA A 120 6.17 -44.35 -26.27
C ALA A 120 7.09 -43.14 -26.22
N ALA A 121 7.99 -43.04 -27.15
CA ALA A 121 8.78 -41.86 -27.42
C ALA A 121 7.88 -40.63 -27.40
N ALA A 122 8.31 -39.54 -26.76
CA ALA A 122 7.60 -38.29 -26.65
C ALA A 122 7.23 -37.77 -28.06
N ALA A 123 6.04 -38.13 -28.53
CA ALA A 123 5.38 -37.37 -29.56
C ALA A 123 4.85 -36.10 -28.87
N SER A 124 5.41 -34.93 -29.20
CA SER A 124 4.79 -33.67 -28.90
C SER A 124 3.31 -33.76 -29.29
N PRO A 125 2.35 -33.35 -28.43
CA PRO A 125 0.93 -33.39 -28.76
C PRO A 125 0.75 -32.70 -30.10
N ALA A 126 0.10 -33.35 -31.04
CA ALA A 126 -0.17 -32.81 -32.38
C ALA A 126 -0.83 -31.45 -32.22
N LYS A 127 -0.23 -30.42 -32.75
CA LYS A 127 -0.81 -29.06 -32.73
C LYS A 127 -1.96 -29.01 -33.75
N GLN A 128 -3.09 -28.50 -33.30
CA GLN A 128 -4.29 -28.29 -34.11
C GLN A 128 -4.57 -26.80 -34.17
N THR A 129 -4.79 -26.28 -35.39
CA THR A 129 -5.28 -24.91 -35.56
C THR A 129 -6.80 -24.93 -35.53
N VAL A 130 -7.36 -24.19 -34.56
CA VAL A 130 -8.81 -24.00 -34.41
C VAL A 130 -9.14 -22.59 -34.89
N THR A 131 -10.09 -22.49 -35.79
CA THR A 131 -10.65 -21.22 -36.27
C THR A 131 -12.11 -21.13 -35.86
N GLY A 132 -12.66 -19.94 -35.83
CA GLY A 132 -14.08 -19.80 -35.52
C GLY A 132 -14.56 -18.36 -35.52
N THR A 133 -15.86 -18.20 -35.25
CA THR A 133 -16.52 -16.91 -35.13
C THR A 133 -17.14 -16.79 -33.74
N VAL A 134 -17.04 -15.60 -33.13
CA VAL A 134 -17.72 -15.26 -31.90
C VAL A 134 -18.78 -14.20 -32.17
N THR A 135 -20.03 -14.53 -31.86
CA THR A 135 -21.18 -13.64 -32.05
C THR A 135 -21.97 -13.47 -30.74
N ASP A 136 -22.77 -12.43 -30.64
CA ASP A 136 -23.76 -12.26 -29.58
C ASP A 136 -25.05 -13.05 -29.84
N THR A 137 -26.02 -12.95 -28.92
CA THR A 137 -27.33 -13.61 -29.04
C THR A 137 -28.16 -13.10 -30.22
N ALA A 138 -27.88 -11.89 -30.75
CA ALA A 138 -28.50 -11.32 -31.92
C ALA A 138 -27.77 -11.68 -33.23
N GLY A 139 -26.65 -12.44 -33.17
CA GLY A 139 -25.83 -12.82 -34.32
C GLY A 139 -24.83 -11.74 -34.77
N LYS A 140 -24.63 -10.67 -33.99
CA LYS A 140 -23.67 -9.62 -34.29
C LYS A 140 -22.26 -10.06 -33.88
N PRO A 141 -21.20 -9.80 -34.69
CA PRO A 141 -19.83 -10.13 -34.34
C PRO A 141 -19.37 -9.47 -33.04
N VAL A 142 -18.73 -10.22 -32.15
CA VAL A 142 -18.09 -9.69 -30.91
C VAL A 142 -16.62 -9.44 -31.20
N VAL A 143 -16.26 -8.18 -31.41
CA VAL A 143 -14.89 -7.74 -31.73
C VAL A 143 -14.02 -7.65 -30.47
N GLY A 144 -12.82 -8.22 -30.52
CA GLY A 144 -11.89 -8.18 -29.37
C GLY A 144 -12.19 -9.19 -28.25
N ALA A 145 -13.09 -10.17 -28.50
CA ALA A 145 -13.30 -11.26 -27.53
C ALA A 145 -12.02 -12.07 -27.37
N THR A 146 -11.64 -12.36 -26.13
CA THR A 146 -10.46 -13.14 -25.79
C THR A 146 -10.77 -14.62 -25.86
N VAL A 147 -9.98 -15.37 -26.62
CA VAL A 147 -10.04 -16.84 -26.76
C VAL A 147 -8.75 -17.42 -26.23
N LEU A 148 -8.79 -18.15 -25.10
CA LEU A 148 -7.64 -18.72 -24.42
C LEU A 148 -7.77 -20.25 -24.33
N VAL A 149 -6.64 -20.95 -24.31
CA VAL A 149 -6.61 -22.37 -23.87
C VAL A 149 -6.85 -22.40 -22.35
N LYS A 150 -7.85 -23.14 -21.89
CA LYS A 150 -8.20 -23.23 -20.48
C LYS A 150 -6.99 -23.63 -19.62
N GLY A 151 -6.66 -22.79 -18.63
CA GLY A 151 -5.52 -23.02 -17.73
C GLY A 151 -4.14 -22.78 -18.37
N GLY A 152 -4.08 -22.25 -19.59
CA GLY A 152 -2.84 -21.93 -20.31
C GLY A 152 -2.67 -20.44 -20.59
N THR A 153 -1.50 -20.09 -21.14
CA THR A 153 -1.17 -18.70 -21.57
C THR A 153 -1.31 -18.50 -23.09
N VAL A 154 -1.70 -19.55 -23.83
CA VAL A 154 -1.85 -19.49 -25.28
C VAL A 154 -3.25 -19.01 -25.63
N GLY A 155 -3.35 -17.87 -26.33
CA GLY A 155 -4.64 -17.27 -26.69
C GLY A 155 -4.53 -16.29 -27.86
N THR A 156 -5.70 -15.82 -28.29
CA THR A 156 -5.88 -14.81 -29.35
C THR A 156 -7.10 -13.94 -29.04
N THR A 157 -7.31 -12.90 -29.85
CA THR A 157 -8.53 -12.07 -29.80
C THR A 157 -9.25 -12.13 -31.15
N THR A 158 -10.56 -11.91 -31.13
CA THR A 158 -11.38 -11.85 -32.36
C THR A 158 -11.15 -10.54 -33.12
N ASP A 159 -11.21 -10.63 -34.46
CA ASP A 159 -11.11 -9.49 -35.37
C ASP A 159 -12.44 -8.72 -35.52
N VAL A 160 -12.50 -7.78 -36.48
CA VAL A 160 -13.67 -6.92 -36.73
C VAL A 160 -14.90 -7.69 -37.21
N ASP A 161 -14.73 -8.90 -37.76
CA ASP A 161 -15.80 -9.81 -38.18
C ASP A 161 -16.09 -10.86 -37.06
N GLY A 162 -15.52 -10.73 -35.88
CA GLY A 162 -15.66 -11.68 -34.77
C GLY A 162 -14.91 -12.99 -35.01
N ARG A 163 -13.98 -13.06 -35.98
CA ARG A 163 -13.23 -14.29 -36.29
C ARG A 163 -11.96 -14.41 -35.47
N PHE A 164 -11.58 -15.66 -35.15
CA PHE A 164 -10.32 -15.98 -34.53
C PHE A 164 -9.62 -17.17 -35.16
N SER A 165 -8.31 -17.24 -34.99
CA SER A 165 -7.48 -18.39 -35.33
C SER A 165 -6.46 -18.62 -34.25
N LEU A 166 -6.40 -19.85 -33.71
CA LEU A 166 -5.54 -20.19 -32.59
C LEU A 166 -4.97 -21.61 -32.75
N THR A 167 -3.65 -21.75 -32.65
CA THR A 167 -2.99 -23.06 -32.69
C THR A 167 -2.80 -23.59 -31.27
N ILE A 168 -3.44 -24.71 -30.98
CA ILE A 168 -3.51 -25.32 -29.65
C ILE A 168 -3.09 -26.79 -29.67
N PRO A 169 -2.73 -27.40 -28.55
CA PRO A 169 -2.63 -28.86 -28.43
C PRO A 169 -3.98 -29.50 -28.76
N ALA A 170 -4.00 -30.58 -29.54
CA ALA A 170 -5.24 -31.23 -29.96
C ALA A 170 -6.12 -31.62 -28.77
N GLY A 171 -7.40 -31.27 -28.83
CA GLY A 171 -8.39 -31.59 -27.81
C GLY A 171 -8.41 -30.65 -26.59
N SER A 172 -7.57 -29.62 -26.52
CA SER A 172 -7.57 -28.65 -25.42
C SER A 172 -8.86 -27.82 -25.42
N PRO A 173 -9.58 -27.67 -24.27
CA PRO A 173 -10.75 -26.80 -24.20
C PRO A 173 -10.34 -25.34 -24.30
N LEU A 174 -11.19 -24.53 -24.92
CA LEU A 174 -11.04 -23.09 -25.04
C LEU A 174 -11.93 -22.40 -23.99
N GLU A 175 -11.44 -21.30 -23.47
CA GLU A 175 -12.18 -20.36 -22.65
C GLU A 175 -12.35 -19.06 -23.43
N VAL A 176 -13.61 -18.64 -23.64
CA VAL A 176 -13.93 -17.43 -24.38
C VAL A 176 -14.59 -16.43 -23.45
N SER A 177 -14.06 -15.20 -23.46
CA SER A 177 -14.55 -14.12 -22.59
C SER A 177 -14.53 -12.77 -23.32
N PHE A 178 -15.52 -11.94 -23.02
CA PHE A 178 -15.60 -10.55 -23.46
C PHE A 178 -16.35 -9.72 -22.41
N LEU A 179 -16.04 -8.43 -22.34
CA LEU A 179 -16.66 -7.52 -21.38
C LEU A 179 -18.18 -7.42 -21.65
N GLY A 180 -18.99 -7.70 -20.62
CA GLY A 180 -20.45 -7.70 -20.71
C GLY A 180 -21.08 -9.03 -21.18
N TYR A 181 -20.27 -10.07 -21.36
CA TYR A 181 -20.74 -11.40 -21.74
C TYR A 181 -20.28 -12.47 -20.73
N ALA A 182 -21.11 -13.49 -20.55
CA ALA A 182 -20.79 -14.63 -19.71
C ALA A 182 -19.61 -15.42 -20.29
N ARG A 183 -18.63 -15.72 -19.46
CA ARG A 183 -17.48 -16.54 -19.82
C ARG A 183 -17.97 -17.95 -20.18
N GLN A 184 -17.56 -18.44 -21.34
CA GLN A 184 -17.92 -19.77 -21.83
C GLN A 184 -16.70 -20.67 -21.99
N GLU A 185 -16.86 -21.92 -21.60
CA GLU A 185 -15.88 -22.97 -21.81
C GLU A 185 -16.34 -23.86 -22.97
N ILE A 186 -15.51 -23.95 -24.01
CA ILE A 186 -15.82 -24.67 -25.26
C ILE A 186 -14.90 -25.88 -25.41
N ALA A 187 -15.46 -27.06 -25.38
CA ALA A 187 -14.74 -28.29 -25.72
C ALA A 187 -14.45 -28.33 -27.22
N THR A 188 -13.18 -28.38 -27.59
CA THR A 188 -12.81 -28.47 -29.01
C THR A 188 -13.07 -29.86 -29.61
N ALA A 189 -12.91 -30.93 -28.78
CA ALA A 189 -13.24 -32.33 -29.15
C ALA A 189 -12.82 -32.72 -30.58
N GLY A 190 -11.64 -32.24 -31.07
CA GLY A 190 -11.13 -32.49 -32.40
C GLY A 190 -11.73 -31.61 -33.52
N ARG A 191 -12.63 -30.71 -33.21
CA ARG A 191 -13.18 -29.73 -34.15
C ARG A 191 -12.15 -28.65 -34.48
N THR A 192 -12.03 -28.30 -35.75
CA THR A 192 -11.14 -27.26 -36.26
C THR A 192 -11.86 -25.94 -36.58
N SER A 193 -13.19 -25.96 -36.59
CA SER A 193 -14.03 -24.76 -36.74
C SER A 193 -15.09 -24.71 -35.66
N LEU A 194 -15.23 -23.54 -35.01
CA LEU A 194 -16.16 -23.32 -33.92
C LEU A 194 -16.96 -22.03 -34.14
N ASP A 195 -18.28 -22.14 -34.04
CA ASP A 195 -19.17 -20.99 -33.94
C ASP A 195 -19.61 -20.82 -32.50
N ILE A 196 -19.18 -19.73 -31.91
CA ILE A 196 -19.34 -19.46 -30.48
C ILE A 196 -20.34 -18.31 -30.35
N ARG A 197 -21.40 -18.56 -29.57
CA ARG A 197 -22.41 -17.55 -29.29
C ARG A 197 -22.31 -17.17 -27.84
N LEU A 198 -21.86 -15.94 -27.53
CA LEU A 198 -21.79 -15.43 -26.18
C LEU A 198 -23.15 -14.92 -25.73
N GLU A 199 -23.54 -15.32 -24.54
CA GLU A 199 -24.71 -14.78 -23.85
C GLU A 199 -24.31 -13.53 -23.08
N GLU A 200 -25.15 -12.49 -23.10
CA GLU A 200 -24.91 -11.32 -22.27
C GLU A 200 -24.89 -11.74 -20.79
N ASP A 201 -23.88 -11.29 -20.06
CA ASP A 201 -23.75 -11.55 -18.64
C ASP A 201 -24.77 -10.70 -17.87
N ALA A 202 -25.95 -11.26 -17.67
CA ALA A 202 -27.01 -10.65 -16.86
C ALA A 202 -26.55 -10.37 -15.43
N ALA A 203 -25.54 -11.09 -14.91
CA ALA A 203 -24.99 -10.86 -13.58
C ALA A 203 -24.24 -9.51 -13.50
N THR A 204 -23.58 -9.07 -14.58
CA THR A 204 -22.92 -7.75 -14.64
C THR A 204 -23.96 -6.61 -14.67
N LEU A 205 -25.13 -6.82 -15.24
CA LEU A 205 -26.23 -5.83 -15.28
C LEU A 205 -26.99 -5.77 -13.94
N ASP A 206 -27.01 -6.84 -13.18
CA ASP A 206 -27.60 -6.91 -11.83
C ASP A 206 -26.59 -6.56 -10.70
N GLU A 207 -25.35 -6.18 -11.07
CA GLU A 207 -24.35 -5.68 -10.11
C GLU A 207 -24.94 -4.51 -9.31
N VAL A 208 -24.79 -4.61 -7.99
CA VAL A 208 -25.31 -3.60 -7.05
C VAL A 208 -24.23 -2.57 -6.77
N VAL A 209 -24.50 -1.32 -7.10
CA VAL A 209 -23.60 -0.19 -6.85
C VAL A 209 -24.10 0.60 -5.63
N VAL A 210 -23.19 0.97 -4.75
CA VAL A 210 -23.50 1.87 -3.62
C VAL A 210 -23.61 3.29 -4.15
N VAL A 211 -24.77 3.92 -3.93
CA VAL A 211 -25.05 5.30 -4.35
C VAL A 211 -25.71 6.06 -3.22
N GLY A 212 -24.97 6.94 -2.59
CA GLY A 212 -25.47 7.73 -1.48
C GLY A 212 -25.86 6.86 -0.28
N TYR A 213 -27.04 7.09 0.24
CA TYR A 213 -27.58 6.38 1.40
C TYR A 213 -28.26 5.04 1.05
N GLY A 214 -27.98 4.46 -0.12
CA GLY A 214 -28.59 3.22 -0.57
C GLY A 214 -27.75 2.47 -1.60
N THR A 215 -28.28 1.36 -2.07
CA THR A 215 -27.71 0.55 -3.15
C THR A 215 -28.69 0.48 -4.30
N MET A 216 -28.17 0.52 -5.53
CA MET A 216 -28.96 0.40 -6.77
C MET A 216 -28.32 -0.61 -7.70
N LYS A 217 -29.15 -1.29 -8.50
CA LYS A 217 -28.64 -2.10 -9.62
C LYS A 217 -28.01 -1.18 -10.64
N ARG A 218 -26.85 -1.56 -11.19
CA ARG A 218 -26.11 -0.75 -12.16
C ARG A 218 -26.96 -0.32 -13.34
N ARG A 219 -27.87 -1.19 -13.83
CA ARG A 219 -28.79 -0.89 -14.91
C ARG A 219 -29.81 0.21 -14.59
N ASN A 220 -30.07 0.49 -13.31
CA ASN A 220 -31.04 1.49 -12.85
C ASN A 220 -30.37 2.83 -12.50
N LEU A 221 -29.05 2.95 -12.70
CA LEU A 221 -28.33 4.20 -12.44
C LEU A 221 -28.60 5.22 -13.55
N VAL A 222 -29.04 6.40 -13.16
CA VAL A 222 -29.22 7.55 -14.07
C VAL A 222 -27.95 8.40 -14.12
N GLY A 223 -27.20 8.48 -13.01
CA GLY A 223 -25.98 9.26 -12.87
C GLY A 223 -24.72 8.58 -13.37
N ALA A 224 -23.68 9.36 -13.69
CA ALA A 224 -22.37 8.85 -14.09
C ALA A 224 -21.59 8.35 -12.86
N VAL A 225 -21.53 7.03 -12.70
CA VAL A 225 -20.82 6.35 -11.61
C VAL A 225 -19.82 5.37 -12.20
N ASP A 226 -18.55 5.50 -11.83
CA ASP A 226 -17.54 4.48 -12.10
C ASP A 226 -17.20 3.74 -10.82
N GLN A 227 -16.88 2.47 -10.97
CA GLN A 227 -16.57 1.57 -9.85
C GLN A 227 -15.37 0.69 -10.20
N VAL A 228 -14.56 0.44 -9.19
CA VAL A 228 -13.48 -0.56 -9.19
C VAL A 228 -13.69 -1.53 -8.05
N ASP A 229 -13.45 -2.81 -8.29
CA ASP A 229 -13.65 -3.89 -7.32
C ASP A 229 -12.37 -4.23 -6.54
N SER A 230 -12.51 -5.11 -5.56
CA SER A 230 -11.43 -5.56 -4.67
C SER A 230 -10.29 -6.28 -5.38
N ARG A 231 -10.51 -6.87 -6.57
CA ARG A 231 -9.48 -7.58 -7.32
C ARG A 231 -8.42 -6.62 -7.82
N VAL A 232 -8.84 -5.53 -8.48
CA VAL A 232 -7.93 -4.50 -8.99
C VAL A 232 -7.15 -3.82 -7.85
N ILE A 233 -7.81 -3.61 -6.71
CA ILE A 233 -7.20 -2.96 -5.54
C ILE A 233 -6.21 -3.92 -4.85
N GLY A 234 -6.58 -5.19 -4.71
CA GLY A 234 -5.82 -6.22 -3.99
C GLY A 234 -4.54 -6.66 -4.68
N ASP A 235 -4.50 -6.60 -6.03
CA ASP A 235 -3.33 -6.98 -6.83
C ASP A 235 -2.18 -5.97 -6.72
N ARG A 236 -2.43 -4.80 -6.12
CA ARG A 236 -1.43 -3.74 -5.90
C ARG A 236 -1.02 -3.67 -4.44
N SER A 237 0.20 -4.13 -4.13
CA SER A 237 0.78 -3.97 -2.79
C SER A 237 1.21 -2.53 -2.55
N ASN A 238 0.33 -1.74 -1.96
CA ASN A 238 0.59 -0.35 -1.60
C ASN A 238 0.22 -0.08 -0.15
N GLY A 239 1.01 0.76 0.54
CA GLY A 239 0.74 1.19 1.91
C GLY A 239 -0.55 2.02 2.05
N ASN A 240 -1.04 2.61 0.94
CA ASN A 240 -2.14 3.56 0.91
C ASN A 240 -3.13 3.22 -0.21
N LEU A 241 -4.43 3.21 0.10
CA LEU A 241 -5.50 2.92 -0.87
C LEU A 241 -5.48 3.88 -2.07
N ALA A 242 -5.18 5.17 -1.86
CA ALA A 242 -5.14 6.14 -2.94
C ALA A 242 -4.12 5.80 -4.04
N ARG A 243 -2.96 5.23 -3.66
CA ARG A 243 -1.95 4.77 -4.63
C ARG A 243 -2.44 3.58 -5.45
N SER A 244 -3.22 2.70 -4.83
CA SER A 244 -3.82 1.55 -5.54
C SER A 244 -4.89 1.99 -6.55
N LEU A 245 -5.54 3.14 -6.33
CA LEU A 245 -6.59 3.68 -7.20
C LEU A 245 -6.07 4.58 -8.31
N GLN A 246 -4.81 5.00 -8.27
CA GLN A 246 -4.25 5.93 -9.24
C GLN A 246 -4.25 5.33 -10.66
N GLY A 247 -4.96 6.00 -11.58
CA GLY A 247 -5.11 5.56 -12.97
C GLY A 247 -6.21 4.52 -13.22
N GLU A 248 -6.93 4.03 -12.19
CA GLU A 248 -7.94 2.98 -12.34
C GLU A 248 -9.36 3.51 -12.59
N LEU A 249 -9.65 4.72 -12.15
CA LEU A 249 -11.00 5.30 -12.25
C LEU A 249 -11.00 6.50 -13.20
N PRO A 250 -11.67 6.42 -14.36
CA PRO A 250 -11.78 7.52 -15.29
C PRO A 250 -12.38 8.76 -14.64
N GLY A 251 -11.71 9.94 -14.81
CA GLY A 251 -12.16 11.21 -14.25
C GLY A 251 -11.88 11.42 -12.76
N LEU A 252 -11.27 10.45 -12.06
CA LEU A 252 -10.70 10.65 -10.74
C LEU A 252 -9.19 10.90 -10.87
N ASN A 253 -8.78 12.15 -10.63
CA ASN A 253 -7.37 12.51 -10.59
C ASN A 253 -6.85 12.39 -9.18
N ILE A 254 -5.83 11.57 -9.00
CA ILE A 254 -5.14 11.38 -7.72
C ILE A 254 -3.72 11.90 -7.88
N SER A 255 -3.33 12.88 -7.09
CA SER A 255 -1.99 13.47 -7.12
C SER A 255 -1.34 13.44 -5.75
N PHE A 256 -0.02 13.24 -5.76
CA PHE A 256 0.83 13.29 -4.58
C PHE A 256 1.88 14.39 -4.79
N SER A 257 2.21 15.13 -3.74
CA SER A 257 3.24 16.17 -3.81
C SER A 257 4.63 15.62 -4.00
N ASP A 258 4.87 14.39 -3.54
CA ASP A 258 6.11 13.62 -3.70
C ASP A 258 5.83 12.11 -3.54
N SER A 259 6.85 11.29 -3.74
CA SER A 259 6.73 9.83 -3.68
C SER A 259 6.86 9.23 -2.28
N LYS A 260 6.98 10.02 -1.23
CA LYS A 260 7.09 9.51 0.14
C LYS A 260 5.85 8.71 0.54
N PRO A 261 6.01 7.59 1.24
CA PRO A 261 4.88 6.76 1.69
C PRO A 261 3.94 7.50 2.64
N SER A 262 4.46 8.52 3.31
CA SER A 262 3.75 9.37 4.26
C SER A 262 2.84 10.43 3.63
N ARG A 263 2.88 10.59 2.31
CA ARG A 263 2.08 11.63 1.65
C ARG A 263 0.65 11.20 1.43
N SER A 264 -0.26 11.99 1.98
CA SER A 264 -1.68 11.91 1.67
C SER A 264 -1.93 12.40 0.24
N ALA A 265 -2.87 11.76 -0.42
CA ALA A 265 -3.27 12.12 -1.77
C ALA A 265 -4.22 13.32 -1.78
N SER A 266 -4.15 14.09 -2.86
CA SER A 266 -5.17 15.06 -3.24
C SER A 266 -6.08 14.43 -4.31
N PHE A 267 -7.40 14.55 -4.11
CA PHE A 267 -8.41 13.93 -4.97
C PHE A 267 -9.18 15.00 -5.72
N ASN A 268 -9.30 14.82 -7.03
CA ASN A 268 -10.07 15.74 -7.86
C ASN A 268 -10.92 14.95 -8.88
N VAL A 269 -12.21 15.26 -8.95
CA VAL A 269 -13.12 14.65 -9.91
C VAL A 269 -13.41 15.64 -11.03
N ARG A 270 -13.19 15.24 -12.30
CA ARG A 270 -13.39 16.07 -13.51
C ARG A 270 -12.58 17.37 -13.56
N GLY A 271 -11.47 17.47 -12.85
CA GLY A 271 -10.59 18.64 -12.88
C GLY A 271 -10.89 19.69 -11.81
N LYS A 272 -10.04 20.72 -11.73
CA LYS A 272 -10.21 21.82 -10.77
C LYS A 272 -11.30 22.76 -11.25
N THR A 273 -12.37 22.90 -10.48
CA THR A 273 -13.55 23.71 -10.80
C THR A 273 -13.54 25.06 -10.14
N SER A 274 -12.61 25.33 -9.21
CA SER A 274 -12.54 26.58 -8.47
C SER A 274 -11.09 27.02 -8.21
N ILE A 275 -10.84 28.32 -8.32
CA ILE A 275 -9.60 28.98 -7.92
C ILE A 275 -9.76 29.40 -6.45
N GLY A 276 -9.11 28.69 -5.52
CA GLY A 276 -9.08 29.06 -4.10
C GLY A 276 -10.09 28.36 -3.18
N ALA A 277 -11.12 27.68 -3.70
CA ALA A 277 -12.09 26.95 -2.88
C ALA A 277 -11.70 25.48 -2.57
N GLY A 278 -10.42 25.09 -2.78
CA GLY A 278 -9.92 23.74 -2.54
C GLY A 278 -10.17 22.81 -3.72
N GLY A 279 -11.30 22.12 -3.80
CA GLY A 279 -11.66 21.22 -4.92
C GLY A 279 -11.32 19.76 -4.70
N ASN A 280 -11.10 19.34 -3.46
CA ASN A 280 -10.97 17.92 -3.12
C ASN A 280 -12.34 17.26 -3.10
N ALA A 281 -12.41 16.05 -3.68
CA ALA A 281 -13.60 15.21 -3.59
C ALA A 281 -13.85 14.76 -2.15
N LEU A 282 -15.13 14.65 -1.77
CA LEU A 282 -15.53 14.08 -0.49
C LEU A 282 -15.27 12.57 -0.48
N VAL A 283 -14.50 12.08 0.49
CA VAL A 283 -14.24 10.66 0.66
C VAL A 283 -15.11 10.10 1.78
N LEU A 284 -15.95 9.12 1.44
CA LEU A 284 -16.81 8.43 2.40
C LEU A 284 -16.43 6.96 2.48
N ILE A 285 -16.17 6.47 3.67
CA ILE A 285 -15.90 5.06 3.94
C ILE A 285 -17.10 4.49 4.68
N ASP A 286 -17.80 3.53 4.06
CA ASP A 286 -19.08 2.98 4.54
C ASP A 286 -20.12 4.07 4.86
N GLY A 287 -20.13 5.14 4.03
CA GLY A 287 -21.08 6.26 4.14
C GLY A 287 -20.70 7.35 5.15
N VAL A 288 -19.50 7.28 5.76
CA VAL A 288 -19.00 8.24 6.76
C VAL A 288 -17.71 8.86 6.29
N GLU A 289 -17.54 10.17 6.45
CA GLU A 289 -16.30 10.86 6.07
C GLU A 289 -15.07 10.22 6.71
N GLY A 290 -14.01 10.05 5.91
CA GLY A 290 -12.78 9.44 6.35
C GLY A 290 -11.61 9.63 5.43
N SER A 291 -10.41 9.31 5.92
CA SER A 291 -9.17 9.36 5.16
C SER A 291 -8.87 8.01 4.52
N MET A 292 -8.45 8.01 3.25
CA MET A 292 -7.93 6.81 2.59
C MET A 292 -6.62 6.31 3.21
N ASP A 293 -5.91 7.15 3.96
CA ASP A 293 -4.71 6.75 4.70
C ASP A 293 -5.04 5.84 5.89
N ALA A 294 -6.28 5.94 6.41
CA ALA A 294 -6.75 5.19 7.58
C ALA A 294 -7.34 3.82 7.26
N ILE A 295 -7.35 3.40 5.99
CA ILE A 295 -7.95 2.12 5.59
C ILE A 295 -6.90 1.14 5.08
N ASN A 296 -7.10 -0.13 5.39
CA ASN A 296 -6.38 -1.23 4.78
C ASN A 296 -6.93 -1.49 3.36
N PRO A 297 -6.14 -1.37 2.28
CA PRO A 297 -6.62 -1.66 0.92
C PRO A 297 -7.21 -3.07 0.76
N GLN A 298 -6.70 -4.06 1.51
CA GLN A 298 -7.19 -5.44 1.47
C GLN A 298 -8.58 -5.61 2.09
N ASP A 299 -9.06 -4.64 2.88
CA ASP A 299 -10.41 -4.63 3.46
C ASP A 299 -11.46 -3.96 2.57
N VAL A 300 -11.05 -3.41 1.42
CA VAL A 300 -11.95 -2.73 0.51
C VAL A 300 -12.64 -3.74 -0.40
N GLU A 301 -13.96 -3.64 -0.52
CA GLU A 301 -14.80 -4.42 -1.46
C GLU A 301 -14.87 -3.71 -2.81
N SER A 302 -15.17 -2.41 -2.77
CA SER A 302 -15.26 -1.59 -3.98
C SER A 302 -15.04 -0.11 -3.68
N VAL A 303 -14.65 0.63 -4.72
CA VAL A 303 -14.61 2.09 -4.69
C VAL A 303 -15.43 2.62 -5.85
N SER A 304 -16.45 3.45 -5.55
CA SER A 304 -17.30 4.11 -6.53
C SER A 304 -17.05 5.62 -6.54
N VAL A 305 -17.05 6.22 -7.72
CA VAL A 305 -16.88 7.67 -7.87
C VAL A 305 -18.15 8.26 -8.48
N LEU A 306 -18.81 9.14 -7.72
CA LEU A 306 -19.97 9.91 -8.16
C LEU A 306 -19.47 11.21 -8.80
N LYS A 307 -19.74 11.39 -10.09
CA LYS A 307 -19.11 12.44 -10.89
C LYS A 307 -20.01 13.62 -11.20
N ASP A 308 -21.32 13.45 -11.19
CA ASP A 308 -22.29 14.46 -11.56
C ASP A 308 -23.13 14.96 -10.39
N ALA A 309 -23.69 16.15 -10.58
CA ALA A 309 -24.46 16.84 -9.56
C ALA A 309 -25.71 16.05 -9.14
N SER A 310 -26.34 15.27 -10.03
CA SER A 310 -27.51 14.46 -9.70
C SER A 310 -27.16 13.36 -8.71
N SER A 311 -26.05 12.64 -8.94
CA SER A 311 -25.60 11.55 -8.06
C SER A 311 -25.03 12.07 -6.73
N THR A 312 -24.50 13.31 -6.69
CA THR A 312 -23.91 13.90 -5.48
C THR A 312 -24.86 14.80 -4.69
N ALA A 313 -26.06 15.12 -5.22
CA ALA A 313 -27.02 16.04 -4.60
C ALA A 313 -27.40 15.69 -3.15
N VAL A 314 -27.50 14.41 -2.81
CA VAL A 314 -27.82 13.93 -1.45
C VAL A 314 -26.72 14.25 -0.42
N TYR A 315 -25.53 14.65 -0.87
CA TYR A 315 -24.40 15.08 -0.02
C TYR A 315 -24.27 16.60 0.11
N GLY A 316 -25.20 17.35 -0.54
CA GLY A 316 -25.26 18.82 -0.47
C GLY A 316 -24.00 19.51 -1.00
N ALA A 317 -23.67 20.67 -0.44
CA ALA A 317 -22.50 21.46 -0.85
C ALA A 317 -21.18 20.70 -0.72
N ARG A 318 -21.06 19.75 0.17
CA ARG A 318 -19.86 18.93 0.37
C ARG A 318 -19.57 17.99 -0.81
N GLY A 319 -20.62 17.56 -1.55
CA GLY A 319 -20.49 16.76 -2.75
C GLY A 319 -20.18 17.55 -4.04
N ALA A 320 -20.03 18.89 -3.96
CA ALA A 320 -19.87 19.75 -5.14
C ALA A 320 -18.64 19.42 -6.00
N PHE A 321 -17.58 18.90 -5.40
CA PHE A 321 -16.34 18.49 -6.09
C PHE A 321 -16.27 16.99 -6.40
N GLY A 322 -17.41 16.29 -6.35
CA GLY A 322 -17.51 14.85 -6.49
C GLY A 322 -17.40 14.10 -5.19
N VAL A 323 -17.80 12.82 -5.20
CA VAL A 323 -17.80 11.95 -4.01
C VAL A 323 -17.14 10.64 -4.36
N VAL A 324 -16.20 10.20 -3.52
CA VAL A 324 -15.57 8.88 -3.59
C VAL A 324 -16.12 8.01 -2.46
N LEU A 325 -16.84 6.96 -2.83
CA LEU A 325 -17.44 6.01 -1.91
C LEU A 325 -16.56 4.78 -1.79
N VAL A 326 -16.00 4.54 -0.62
CA VAL A 326 -15.24 3.34 -0.31
C VAL A 326 -16.15 2.39 0.48
N THR A 327 -16.43 1.23 -0.09
CA THR A 327 -17.19 0.16 0.57
C THR A 327 -16.24 -0.89 1.07
N THR A 328 -16.35 -1.24 2.36
CA THR A 328 -15.49 -2.26 2.95
C THR A 328 -16.13 -3.63 2.89
N LYS A 329 -15.29 -4.68 2.84
CA LYS A 329 -15.71 -6.09 2.83
C LYS A 329 -16.71 -6.37 3.94
N SER A 330 -17.74 -7.10 3.58
CA SER A 330 -18.79 -7.56 4.50
C SER A 330 -18.56 -9.02 4.88
N PRO A 331 -19.01 -9.44 6.08
CA PRO A 331 -18.97 -10.82 6.47
C PRO A 331 -19.66 -11.74 5.44
N LYS A 332 -19.05 -12.89 5.18
CA LYS A 332 -19.66 -13.97 4.38
C LYS A 332 -20.29 -14.98 5.34
N ARG A 333 -21.49 -15.45 5.02
CA ARG A 333 -22.14 -16.54 5.76
C ARG A 333 -21.51 -17.87 5.37
N GLY A 334 -21.45 -18.81 6.32
CA GLY A 334 -20.87 -20.11 6.11
C GLY A 334 -19.84 -20.48 7.16
N ALA A 335 -19.11 -21.56 6.91
CA ALA A 335 -17.97 -21.96 7.73
C ALA A 335 -16.91 -20.84 7.77
N PRO A 336 -16.14 -20.74 8.86
CA PRO A 336 -15.04 -19.77 8.94
C PRO A 336 -14.05 -19.93 7.79
N GLU A 337 -13.83 -18.85 7.04
CA GLU A 337 -12.83 -18.74 5.97
C GLU A 337 -11.68 -17.88 6.49
N ILE A 338 -10.46 -18.42 6.46
CA ILE A 338 -9.24 -17.74 6.87
C ILE A 338 -8.43 -17.43 5.62
N ASN A 339 -8.10 -16.16 5.42
CA ASN A 339 -7.29 -15.71 4.30
C ASN A 339 -6.04 -15.01 4.83
N TYR A 340 -4.88 -15.43 4.33
CA TYR A 340 -3.61 -14.76 4.54
C TYR A 340 -3.04 -14.30 3.21
N ASN A 341 -2.62 -13.03 3.16
CA ASN A 341 -1.92 -12.44 2.03
C ASN A 341 -0.63 -11.79 2.54
N GLY A 342 0.50 -12.18 1.98
CA GLY A 342 1.81 -11.60 2.26
C GLY A 342 2.48 -11.16 0.99
N SER A 343 3.14 -10.00 0.99
CA SER A 343 3.90 -9.52 -0.15
C SER A 343 5.20 -8.85 0.28
N VAL A 344 6.20 -8.97 -0.59
CA VAL A 344 7.48 -8.28 -0.50
C VAL A 344 7.67 -7.51 -1.79
N THR A 345 7.92 -6.21 -1.70
CA THR A 345 8.01 -5.32 -2.85
C THR A 345 9.38 -4.63 -2.87
N PHE A 346 10.06 -4.73 -3.99
CA PHE A 346 11.30 -4.01 -4.27
C PHE A 346 10.94 -2.75 -5.06
N ASN A 347 11.13 -1.59 -4.44
CA ASN A 347 10.82 -0.31 -5.06
C ASN A 347 12.09 0.29 -5.64
N ARG A 348 12.00 0.89 -6.82
CA ARG A 348 13.12 1.54 -7.52
C ARG A 348 12.77 2.99 -7.84
N ARG A 349 13.79 3.86 -7.81
CA ARG A 349 13.65 5.23 -8.32
C ARG A 349 13.27 5.21 -9.80
N THR A 350 12.21 5.90 -10.18
CA THR A 350 11.73 5.98 -11.57
C THR A 350 12.35 7.16 -12.32
N VAL A 351 12.76 8.19 -11.59
CA VAL A 351 13.42 9.39 -12.14
C VAL A 351 14.77 9.54 -11.44
N ILE A 352 15.82 9.40 -12.20
CA ILE A 352 17.21 9.64 -11.77
C ILE A 352 17.73 10.74 -12.68
N PRO A 353 17.95 11.97 -12.17
CA PRO A 353 18.52 13.03 -12.99
C PRO A 353 19.92 12.63 -13.46
N ASP A 354 20.20 12.85 -14.75
CA ASP A 354 21.55 12.74 -15.29
C ASP A 354 22.27 14.04 -14.98
N VAL A 355 23.21 13.97 -14.03
CA VAL A 355 23.95 15.13 -13.53
C VAL A 355 25.44 14.94 -13.77
N ILE A 356 26.14 16.06 -13.93
CA ILE A 356 27.61 16.06 -14.05
C ILE A 356 28.21 15.73 -12.68
N THR A 357 28.85 14.57 -12.56
CA THR A 357 29.54 14.12 -11.34
C THR A 357 31.07 14.32 -11.41
N ASP A 358 31.62 14.47 -12.62
CA ASP A 358 33.02 14.77 -12.81
C ASP A 358 33.35 16.24 -12.51
N GLY A 359 34.23 16.47 -11.54
CA GLY A 359 34.57 17.80 -11.05
C GLY A 359 35.17 18.72 -12.09
N LEU A 360 36.07 18.22 -12.96
CA LEU A 360 36.72 19.03 -14.01
C LEU A 360 35.69 19.42 -15.08
N THR A 361 34.92 18.50 -15.55
CA THR A 361 33.83 18.76 -16.52
C THR A 361 32.87 19.80 -15.97
N TRP A 362 32.46 19.67 -14.68
CA TRP A 362 31.57 20.62 -14.05
C TRP A 362 32.15 22.05 -13.97
N VAL A 363 33.45 22.22 -13.61
CA VAL A 363 34.10 23.51 -13.56
C VAL A 363 34.21 24.13 -14.95
N ASN A 364 34.50 23.34 -15.98
CA ASN A 364 34.53 23.82 -17.35
C ASN A 364 33.17 24.37 -17.79
N TRP A 365 32.08 23.63 -17.53
CA TRP A 365 30.73 24.09 -17.79
C TRP A 365 30.37 25.38 -17.03
N TRP A 366 30.81 25.50 -15.78
CA TRP A 366 30.59 26.72 -15.01
C TRP A 366 31.37 27.92 -15.61
N LYS A 367 32.65 27.73 -15.97
CA LYS A 367 33.50 28.77 -16.62
C LYS A 367 32.84 29.25 -17.91
N ASP A 368 32.44 28.31 -18.76
CA ASP A 368 31.87 28.62 -20.08
C ASP A 368 30.54 29.34 -19.92
N SER A 369 29.69 28.88 -19.01
CA SER A 369 28.41 29.52 -18.70
C SER A 369 28.57 30.93 -18.13
N TYR A 370 29.54 31.14 -17.22
CA TYR A 370 29.83 32.42 -16.64
C TYR A 370 30.38 33.41 -17.71
N ASN A 371 31.32 32.98 -18.50
CA ASN A 371 31.88 33.76 -19.58
C ASN A 371 30.83 34.10 -20.66
N GLY A 372 30.01 33.16 -21.03
CA GLY A 372 28.88 33.34 -21.97
C GLY A 372 27.87 34.35 -21.47
N TYR A 373 27.47 34.28 -20.19
CA TYR A 373 26.50 35.21 -19.60
C TYR A 373 27.03 36.67 -19.54
N TYR A 374 28.29 36.84 -19.18
CA TYR A 374 28.92 38.18 -19.09
C TYR A 374 29.64 38.61 -20.35
N ASN A 375 29.63 37.81 -21.42
CA ASN A 375 30.30 38.07 -22.69
C ASN A 375 31.76 38.46 -22.49
N GLY A 376 32.47 37.82 -21.56
CA GLY A 376 33.85 38.11 -21.20
C GLY A 376 34.09 39.47 -20.51
N SER A 377 33.03 40.21 -20.18
CA SER A 377 33.15 41.56 -19.60
C SER A 377 33.51 41.58 -18.12
N LYS A 378 33.45 40.45 -17.43
CA LYS A 378 33.77 40.31 -16.00
C LYS A 378 34.79 39.22 -15.76
N SER A 379 35.71 39.47 -14.85
CA SER A 379 36.62 38.45 -14.31
C SER A 379 35.82 37.35 -13.59
N LEU A 380 36.32 36.09 -13.66
CA LEU A 380 35.75 34.99 -12.89
C LEU A 380 35.78 35.30 -11.40
N LEU A 381 34.78 34.82 -10.68
CA LEU A 381 34.66 34.96 -9.23
C LEU A 381 35.78 34.17 -8.52
N SER A 382 36.16 34.60 -7.33
CA SER A 382 37.13 33.90 -6.48
C SER A 382 36.57 32.62 -5.85
N HIS A 383 35.29 32.36 -6.01
CA HIS A 383 34.60 31.17 -5.51
C HIS A 383 33.37 30.88 -6.35
N ILE A 384 33.06 29.61 -6.47
CA ILE A 384 31.85 29.07 -7.09
C ILE A 384 30.89 28.82 -5.95
N ASP A 385 29.80 29.64 -5.87
CA ASP A 385 28.90 29.60 -4.75
C ASP A 385 29.62 29.79 -3.38
N SER A 386 28.94 29.56 -2.30
CA SER A 386 29.47 29.67 -0.93
C SER A 386 30.24 28.41 -0.46
N THR A 387 30.45 27.44 -1.33
CA THR A 387 30.97 26.11 -0.96
C THR A 387 32.31 25.76 -1.58
N VAL A 388 32.68 26.34 -2.71
CA VAL A 388 33.86 25.96 -3.46
C VAL A 388 34.69 27.18 -3.82
N PRO A 389 35.98 27.28 -3.35
CA PRO A 389 36.89 28.30 -3.77
C PRO A 389 37.32 28.09 -5.23
N TYR A 390 37.57 29.18 -5.98
CA TYR A 390 38.04 29.14 -7.35
C TYR A 390 39.12 30.18 -7.59
N SER A 391 40.18 29.76 -8.27
CA SER A 391 41.16 30.62 -8.89
C SER A 391 41.80 29.87 -10.07
N GLU A 392 42.47 30.58 -10.95
CA GLU A 392 43.20 29.91 -12.05
C GLU A 392 44.26 28.92 -11.53
N ALA A 393 44.91 29.23 -10.41
CA ALA A 393 45.86 28.33 -9.76
C ALA A 393 45.17 27.04 -9.26
N ILE A 394 43.98 27.17 -8.62
CA ILE A 394 43.18 26.01 -8.20
C ILE A 394 42.75 25.19 -9.42
N TYR A 395 42.37 25.84 -10.52
CA TYR A 395 41.95 25.15 -11.73
C TYR A 395 43.11 24.35 -12.37
N GLN A 396 44.31 24.92 -12.43
CA GLN A 396 45.51 24.20 -12.94
C GLN A 396 45.87 23.03 -12.02
N GLU A 397 45.72 23.21 -10.71
CA GLU A 397 45.94 22.15 -9.73
C GLU A 397 44.85 21.06 -9.82
N LEU A 398 43.61 21.43 -10.15
CA LEU A 398 42.53 20.47 -10.43
C LEU A 398 42.89 19.58 -11.61
N ILE A 399 43.33 20.17 -12.74
CA ILE A 399 43.79 19.42 -13.93
C ILE A 399 44.90 18.45 -13.56
N ARG A 400 45.92 18.93 -12.84
CA ARG A 400 47.09 18.13 -12.42
C ARG A 400 46.67 16.93 -11.56
N ARG A 401 45.78 17.15 -10.56
CA ARG A 401 45.34 16.11 -9.62
C ARG A 401 44.33 15.16 -10.24
N GLN A 402 43.54 15.61 -11.21
CA GLN A 402 42.69 14.74 -11.99
C GLN A 402 43.50 13.76 -12.86
N ALA A 403 44.63 14.21 -13.38
CA ALA A 403 45.51 13.38 -14.20
C ALA A 403 46.39 12.39 -13.38
N ASP A 404 46.61 12.68 -12.08
CA ASP A 404 47.43 11.84 -11.19
C ASP A 404 46.60 11.36 -9.97
N PRO A 405 46.12 10.11 -9.99
CA PRO A 405 45.35 9.55 -8.88
C PRO A 405 46.10 9.39 -7.54
N SER A 406 47.46 9.50 -7.57
CA SER A 406 48.28 9.39 -6.35
C SER A 406 48.19 10.65 -5.46
N LEU A 407 47.77 11.77 -6.04
CA LEU A 407 47.67 13.04 -5.36
C LEU A 407 46.32 13.17 -4.60
N SER A 408 46.39 13.75 -3.39
CA SER A 408 45.18 14.05 -2.64
C SER A 408 44.24 14.99 -3.40
N ARG A 409 42.98 14.73 -3.44
CA ARG A 409 41.94 15.56 -4.09
C ARG A 409 41.53 16.78 -3.26
N THR A 410 42.01 16.89 -2.02
CA THR A 410 41.80 18.05 -1.16
C THR A 410 43.15 18.58 -0.66
N THR A 411 43.31 19.87 -0.69
CA THR A 411 44.53 20.52 -0.21
C THR A 411 44.20 21.78 0.60
N THR A 412 45.15 22.30 1.35
CA THR A 412 45.00 23.57 2.07
C THR A 412 45.23 24.78 1.15
N LEU A 413 44.50 25.86 1.44
CA LEU A 413 44.67 27.17 0.83
C LEU A 413 45.30 28.14 1.85
N GLU A 414 46.39 28.77 1.47
CA GLU A 414 47.00 29.83 2.26
C GLU A 414 46.51 31.21 1.73
N GLY A 415 46.23 32.13 2.67
CA GLY A 415 45.89 33.51 2.33
C GLY A 415 44.46 33.79 1.89
N ASP A 416 43.59 32.80 1.74
CA ASP A 416 42.18 33.02 1.47
C ASP A 416 41.42 33.40 2.76
N SER A 417 40.67 34.51 2.66
CA SER A 417 39.88 35.01 3.80
C SER A 417 38.67 34.16 4.14
N MET A 418 38.11 33.43 3.16
CA MET A 418 36.86 32.68 3.31
C MET A 418 37.08 31.16 3.48
N PHE A 419 38.05 30.60 2.72
CA PHE A 419 38.32 29.17 2.68
C PHE A 419 39.73 28.83 3.11
N GLY A 420 39.94 27.70 3.74
CA GLY A 420 41.23 27.11 4.03
C GLY A 420 41.43 25.76 3.36
N TRP A 421 40.43 25.30 2.61
CA TRP A 421 40.43 24.04 1.86
C TRP A 421 40.12 24.31 0.40
N ALA A 422 40.87 23.67 -0.52
CA ALA A 422 40.56 23.57 -1.93
C ALA A 422 40.12 22.12 -2.26
N TYR A 423 39.05 21.98 -2.95
CA TYR A 423 38.47 20.70 -3.29
C TYR A 423 38.55 20.44 -4.79
N MET A 424 38.94 19.21 -5.15
CA MET A 424 39.19 18.76 -6.53
C MET A 424 38.63 17.36 -6.75
N GLU A 425 37.52 17.04 -6.10
CA GLU A 425 36.87 15.72 -6.14
C GLU A 425 35.97 15.57 -7.36
N SER A 426 35.45 14.37 -7.52
CA SER A 426 34.37 14.01 -8.43
C SER A 426 33.31 13.21 -7.61
N THR A 427 32.49 13.93 -6.89
CA THR A 427 31.55 13.36 -5.93
C THR A 427 30.14 13.23 -6.54
N ASP A 428 29.63 12.03 -6.60
CA ASP A 428 28.23 11.79 -6.94
C ASP A 428 27.33 11.91 -5.67
N TRP A 429 26.83 13.11 -5.46
CA TRP A 429 25.99 13.40 -4.31
C TRP A 429 24.63 12.70 -4.37
N LEU A 430 24.09 12.41 -5.57
CA LEU A 430 22.80 11.72 -5.68
C LEU A 430 22.94 10.25 -5.28
N ASP A 431 24.04 9.59 -5.65
CA ASP A 431 24.29 8.22 -5.19
C ASP A 431 24.59 8.15 -3.69
N LEU A 432 25.27 9.15 -3.14
CA LEU A 432 25.50 9.23 -1.70
C LEU A 432 24.21 9.37 -0.90
N PHE A 433 23.22 10.13 -1.39
CA PHE A 433 21.95 10.36 -0.68
C PHE A 433 20.95 9.23 -0.85
N TYR A 434 20.85 8.61 -2.04
CA TYR A 434 19.72 7.77 -2.40
C TYR A 434 20.13 6.33 -2.70
N LYS A 435 19.34 5.40 -2.17
CA LYS A 435 19.38 3.97 -2.55
C LYS A 435 18.79 3.79 -3.95
N ASP A 436 19.29 2.81 -4.71
CA ASP A 436 18.66 2.40 -5.97
C ASP A 436 17.38 1.62 -5.75
N TRP A 437 17.35 0.84 -4.67
CA TRP A 437 16.25 -0.01 -4.27
C TRP A 437 15.94 0.18 -2.80
N ASN A 438 14.65 0.17 -2.47
CA ASN A 438 14.18 0.04 -1.11
C ASN A 438 13.12 -1.06 -1.01
N LEU A 439 12.99 -1.63 0.18
CA LEU A 439 12.12 -2.75 0.47
C LEU A 439 10.85 -2.28 1.15
N SER A 440 9.73 -2.88 0.79
CA SER A 440 8.52 -2.88 1.61
C SER A 440 7.96 -4.30 1.70
N HIS A 441 7.32 -4.60 2.81
CA HIS A 441 6.61 -5.87 2.99
C HIS A 441 5.31 -5.67 3.74
N GLU A 442 4.35 -6.57 3.48
CA GLU A 442 3.09 -6.58 4.20
C GLU A 442 2.64 -7.99 4.54
N HIS A 443 1.87 -8.05 5.61
CA HIS A 443 1.20 -9.27 6.07
C HIS A 443 -0.23 -8.91 6.41
N ASN A 444 -1.17 -9.53 5.76
CA ASN A 444 -2.60 -9.33 5.99
C ASN A 444 -3.27 -10.66 6.31
N LEU A 445 -3.99 -10.72 7.42
CA LEU A 445 -4.78 -11.87 7.84
C LEU A 445 -6.23 -11.45 7.98
N SER A 446 -7.16 -12.22 7.43
CA SER A 446 -8.57 -12.00 7.65
C SER A 446 -9.32 -13.30 7.93
N ILE A 447 -10.37 -13.19 8.74
CA ILE A 447 -11.26 -14.29 9.11
C ILE A 447 -12.69 -13.81 8.91
N SER A 448 -13.48 -14.55 8.17
CA SER A 448 -14.88 -14.27 7.90
C SER A 448 -15.71 -15.52 8.10
N GLY A 449 -16.91 -15.38 8.66
CA GLY A 449 -17.80 -16.51 8.86
C GLY A 449 -19.13 -16.06 9.44
N GLY A 450 -20.03 -17.04 9.66
CA GLY A 450 -21.30 -16.74 10.32
C GLY A 450 -22.43 -17.66 9.87
N ASN A 451 -23.61 -17.40 10.41
CA ASN A 451 -24.83 -18.10 10.10
C ASN A 451 -25.96 -17.12 9.73
N GLU A 452 -27.21 -17.59 9.68
CA GLU A 452 -28.36 -16.75 9.33
C GLU A 452 -28.63 -15.61 10.32
N ASN A 453 -28.20 -15.76 11.58
CA ASN A 453 -28.51 -14.83 12.67
C ASN A 453 -27.32 -13.92 13.01
N ALA A 454 -26.08 -14.38 12.83
CA ALA A 454 -24.88 -13.63 13.14
C ALA A 454 -23.77 -13.91 12.13
N ASP A 455 -23.12 -12.86 11.70
CA ASP A 455 -21.97 -12.92 10.79
C ASP A 455 -20.86 -11.99 11.27
N TYR A 456 -19.60 -12.32 10.93
CA TYR A 456 -18.44 -11.56 11.36
C TYR A 456 -17.35 -11.55 10.28
N TYR A 457 -16.59 -10.45 10.26
CA TYR A 457 -15.34 -10.26 9.51
C TYR A 457 -14.34 -9.58 10.41
N VAL A 458 -13.17 -10.16 10.57
CA VAL A 458 -12.07 -9.58 11.34
C VAL A 458 -10.81 -9.62 10.47
N SER A 459 -10.07 -8.52 10.41
CA SER A 459 -8.80 -8.44 9.69
C SER A 459 -7.74 -7.73 10.50
N GLY A 460 -6.48 -8.10 10.26
CA GLY A 460 -5.30 -7.43 10.77
C GLY A 460 -4.26 -7.31 9.66
N ARG A 461 -3.61 -6.15 9.54
CA ARG A 461 -2.54 -5.90 8.58
C ARG A 461 -1.36 -5.24 9.26
N PHE A 462 -0.18 -5.67 8.88
CA PHE A 462 1.09 -5.00 9.14
C PHE A 462 1.73 -4.64 7.80
N TYR A 463 2.14 -3.40 7.64
CA TYR A 463 2.88 -2.89 6.49
C TYR A 463 4.12 -2.16 7.00
N ASP A 464 5.29 -2.47 6.45
CA ASP A 464 6.56 -1.83 6.75
C ASP A 464 7.25 -1.45 5.44
N MET A 465 7.78 -0.24 5.36
CA MET A 465 8.50 0.27 4.21
C MET A 465 9.73 1.05 4.68
N ASP A 466 10.88 0.64 4.20
CA ASP A 466 12.12 1.41 4.33
C ASP A 466 12.08 2.67 3.48
N GLY A 467 12.79 3.69 3.92
CA GLY A 467 12.98 4.91 3.15
C GLY A 467 13.95 4.76 1.99
N ILE A 468 13.95 5.78 1.13
CA ILE A 468 14.80 5.86 -0.06
C ILE A 468 16.20 6.40 0.23
N TYR A 469 16.41 7.04 1.39
CA TYR A 469 17.72 7.59 1.73
C TYR A 469 18.73 6.51 2.10
N ARG A 470 19.95 6.63 1.59
CA ARG A 470 21.09 5.77 1.93
C ARG A 470 21.66 6.15 3.30
N VAL A 471 21.56 7.42 3.66
CA VAL A 471 22.01 7.98 4.93
C VAL A 471 20.82 8.51 5.73
N GLY A 472 20.83 8.29 7.03
CA GLY A 472 19.72 8.59 7.93
C GLY A 472 18.61 7.52 7.87
N ASP A 473 17.91 7.38 8.97
CA ASP A 473 16.82 6.43 9.09
C ASP A 473 15.53 7.06 8.59
N GLU A 474 14.90 6.43 7.61
CA GLU A 474 13.55 6.77 7.15
C GLU A 474 12.72 5.48 7.19
N SER A 475 11.60 5.50 7.89
CA SER A 475 10.72 4.34 7.99
C SER A 475 9.25 4.74 8.04
N TYR A 476 8.41 3.88 7.49
CA TYR A 476 6.95 4.00 7.54
C TYR A 476 6.35 2.64 7.92
N LYS A 477 5.74 2.57 9.11
CA LYS A 477 5.07 1.38 9.62
C LYS A 477 3.60 1.65 9.83
N LYS A 478 2.77 0.72 9.37
CA LYS A 478 1.31 0.83 9.52
C LYS A 478 0.74 -0.46 10.06
N TYR A 479 -0.11 -0.33 11.06
CA TYR A 479 -0.87 -1.42 11.69
C TYR A 479 -2.35 -1.12 11.50
N ASP A 480 -3.07 -2.01 10.85
CA ASP A 480 -4.52 -1.92 10.66
C ASP A 480 -5.21 -3.08 11.39
N LEU A 481 -6.30 -2.80 12.07
CA LEU A 481 -7.19 -3.78 12.68
C LEU A 481 -8.62 -3.40 12.36
N ARG A 482 -9.44 -4.36 11.92
CA ARG A 482 -10.85 -4.14 11.65
C ARG A 482 -11.69 -5.31 12.14
N ALA A 483 -12.85 -4.99 12.70
CA ALA A 483 -13.87 -5.94 13.09
C ALA A 483 -15.24 -5.43 12.66
N LYS A 484 -15.95 -6.20 11.81
CA LYS A 484 -17.32 -5.94 11.39
C LYS A 484 -18.18 -7.16 11.74
N GLY A 485 -19.28 -6.94 12.45
CA GLY A 485 -20.20 -8.00 12.81
C GLY A 485 -21.64 -7.56 12.70
N SER A 486 -22.51 -8.47 12.30
CA SER A 486 -23.95 -8.22 12.27
C SER A 486 -24.68 -9.26 13.11
N LEU A 487 -25.75 -8.82 13.77
CA LEU A 487 -26.63 -9.66 14.54
C LEU A 487 -28.09 -9.39 14.14
N LYS A 488 -28.77 -10.43 13.72
CA LYS A 488 -30.21 -10.41 13.42
C LYS A 488 -30.99 -10.74 14.70
N ILE A 489 -31.40 -9.72 15.43
CA ILE A 489 -32.07 -9.84 16.72
C ILE A 489 -33.49 -10.39 16.52
N ARG A 490 -34.14 -9.99 15.42
CA ARG A 490 -35.46 -10.45 14.97
C ARG A 490 -35.46 -10.53 13.44
N PRO A 491 -36.37 -11.26 12.79
CA PRO A 491 -36.46 -11.30 11.34
C PRO A 491 -36.55 -9.92 10.66
N TRP A 492 -37.10 -8.95 11.38
CA TRP A 492 -37.30 -7.58 10.94
C TRP A 492 -36.29 -6.58 11.54
N PHE A 493 -35.36 -7.01 12.44
CA PHE A 493 -34.41 -6.12 13.12
C PHE A 493 -33.00 -6.68 13.11
N LYS A 494 -32.07 -5.98 12.40
CA LYS A 494 -30.66 -6.30 12.31
C LYS A 494 -29.83 -5.14 12.86
N VAL A 495 -28.80 -5.46 13.64
CA VAL A 495 -27.79 -4.51 14.12
C VAL A 495 -26.44 -4.90 13.53
N THR A 496 -25.67 -3.90 13.09
CA THR A 496 -24.31 -4.09 12.55
C THR A 496 -23.35 -3.14 13.24
N ASN A 497 -22.23 -3.65 13.72
CA ASN A 497 -21.12 -2.83 14.21
C ASN A 497 -19.91 -2.99 13.27
N ASN A 498 -19.24 -1.88 12.96
CA ASN A 498 -18.03 -1.84 12.15
C ASN A 498 -16.99 -0.95 12.85
N THR A 499 -15.97 -1.56 13.43
CA THR A 499 -14.89 -0.88 14.14
C THR A 499 -13.58 -1.05 13.36
N SER A 500 -12.81 0.02 13.24
CA SER A 500 -11.46 -0.03 12.69
C SER A 500 -10.50 0.82 13.49
N LEU A 501 -9.25 0.37 13.57
CA LEU A 501 -8.12 1.05 14.18
C LEU A 501 -6.95 1.01 13.18
N ALA A 502 -6.39 2.17 12.83
CA ALA A 502 -5.14 2.24 12.09
C ALA A 502 -4.12 3.05 12.90
N ILE A 503 -2.91 2.52 13.03
CA ILE A 503 -1.78 3.18 13.68
C ILE A 503 -0.69 3.33 12.65
N ILE A 504 -0.17 4.55 12.48
CA ILE A 504 0.95 4.84 11.60
C ILE A 504 2.07 5.40 12.44
N ASP A 505 3.24 4.80 12.35
CA ASP A 505 4.50 5.25 12.92
C ASP A 505 5.43 5.62 11.77
N GLN A 506 5.85 6.87 11.73
CA GLN A 506 6.67 7.42 10.67
C GLN A 506 7.86 8.15 11.25
N HIS A 507 9.04 7.79 10.78
CA HIS A 507 10.30 8.46 11.05
C HIS A 507 10.90 9.01 9.77
N GLU A 508 11.31 10.28 9.77
CA GLU A 508 11.99 10.94 8.65
C GLU A 508 13.26 11.64 9.15
N PRO A 509 14.42 11.49 8.49
CA PRO A 509 15.56 12.36 8.74
C PRO A 509 15.20 13.79 8.29
N LYS A 510 15.73 14.76 9.00
CA LYS A 510 15.45 16.18 8.75
C LYS A 510 16.73 16.95 8.47
N HIS A 511 16.66 17.86 7.51
CA HIS A 511 17.72 18.83 7.32
C HIS A 511 17.83 19.78 8.53
N SER A 512 19.03 20.21 8.87
CA SER A 512 19.29 21.15 9.96
C SER A 512 18.62 22.51 9.76
N ARG A 513 18.36 22.93 8.51
CA ARG A 513 17.57 24.14 8.20
C ARG A 513 16.09 23.82 8.10
N ASN A 514 15.26 24.63 8.77
CA ASN A 514 13.80 24.52 8.66
C ASN A 514 13.33 24.74 7.21
N ASN A 515 12.43 23.87 6.74
CA ASN A 515 11.72 23.98 5.45
C ASN A 515 12.59 23.91 4.17
N PHE A 516 13.86 23.51 4.26
CA PHE A 516 14.66 23.29 3.07
C PHE A 516 14.37 21.90 2.49
N ALA A 517 13.84 21.83 1.28
CA ALA A 517 13.68 20.56 0.59
C ALA A 517 15.06 19.96 0.28
N VAL A 518 15.28 18.70 0.63
CA VAL A 518 16.57 18.00 0.45
C VAL A 518 17.07 18.13 -0.99
N GLN A 519 16.19 17.93 -1.98
CA GLN A 519 16.57 18.08 -3.40
C GLN A 519 17.06 19.48 -3.74
N ARG A 520 16.44 20.52 -3.20
CA ARG A 520 16.90 21.90 -3.39
C ARG A 520 18.24 22.13 -2.72
N ALA A 521 18.46 21.57 -1.53
CA ALA A 521 19.71 21.70 -0.80
C ALA A 521 20.86 21.00 -1.54
N ILE A 522 20.61 19.80 -2.10
CA ILE A 522 21.58 19.10 -2.96
C ILE A 522 21.93 19.97 -4.17
N ASN A 523 20.94 20.45 -4.90
CA ASN A 523 21.17 21.27 -6.11
C ASN A 523 21.91 22.57 -5.82
N HIS A 524 21.75 23.13 -4.61
CA HIS A 524 22.34 24.41 -4.23
C HIS A 524 23.77 24.28 -3.69
N ALA A 525 24.11 23.20 -3.01
CA ALA A 525 25.36 23.11 -2.25
C ALA A 525 26.22 21.87 -2.51
N ALA A 526 25.64 20.82 -3.07
CA ALA A 526 26.32 19.54 -3.28
C ALA A 526 27.07 19.56 -4.63
N MET A 527 28.11 20.37 -4.73
CA MET A 527 28.91 20.50 -5.93
C MET A 527 29.87 19.31 -6.08
N PRO A 528 30.10 18.78 -7.31
CA PRO A 528 30.93 17.59 -7.53
C PRO A 528 32.35 17.72 -6.99
N LEU A 529 32.92 18.93 -7.03
CA LEU A 529 34.26 19.18 -6.49
C LEU A 529 34.43 18.94 -5.01
N SER A 530 33.33 19.04 -4.25
CA SER A 530 33.38 18.99 -2.79
C SER A 530 33.29 17.55 -2.27
N PRO A 531 34.24 17.08 -1.44
CA PRO A 531 34.10 15.82 -0.72
C PRO A 531 33.08 15.92 0.40
N VAL A 532 32.73 14.78 0.98
CA VAL A 532 31.84 14.69 2.15
C VAL A 532 32.53 15.22 3.40
N LYS A 533 33.81 14.88 3.58
CA LYS A 533 34.65 15.28 4.74
C LYS A 533 35.96 15.92 4.30
N ASN A 534 36.40 16.81 5.14
CA ASN A 534 37.78 17.37 5.07
C ASN A 534 38.81 16.31 5.53
N PRO A 535 40.10 16.49 5.21
CA PRO A 535 41.17 15.59 5.65
C PRO A 535 41.31 15.48 7.18
N ASP A 536 40.87 16.48 7.93
CA ASP A 536 40.85 16.48 9.40
C ASP A 536 39.64 15.75 10.00
N GLY A 537 38.77 15.15 9.14
CA GLY A 537 37.57 14.44 9.54
C GLY A 537 36.33 15.31 9.77
N SER A 538 36.47 16.64 9.70
CA SER A 538 35.33 17.55 9.81
C SER A 538 34.42 17.47 8.57
N TRP A 539 33.14 17.82 8.72
CA TRP A 539 32.21 17.94 7.59
C TRP A 539 32.59 19.14 6.73
N THR A 540 32.45 18.98 5.41
CA THR A 540 32.59 20.08 4.47
C THR A 540 31.35 20.98 4.49
N THR A 541 31.47 22.19 3.94
CA THR A 541 30.35 23.09 3.74
C THR A 541 29.25 22.45 2.87
N ALA A 542 29.65 21.73 1.82
CA ALA A 542 28.74 21.02 0.93
C ALA A 542 27.93 19.97 1.67
N ALA A 543 28.57 19.14 2.49
CA ALA A 543 27.91 18.11 3.30
C ALA A 543 26.95 18.71 4.35
N ALA A 544 27.34 19.83 4.97
CA ALA A 544 26.48 20.50 5.95
C ALA A 544 25.26 21.15 5.29
N ILE A 545 25.46 21.98 4.27
CA ILE A 545 24.37 22.74 3.63
C ILE A 545 23.46 21.82 2.79
N SER A 546 23.96 20.76 2.17
CA SER A 546 23.11 19.78 1.47
C SER A 546 22.23 18.95 2.40
N GLY A 547 22.56 18.92 3.71
CA GLY A 547 21.87 18.08 4.71
C GLY A 547 22.47 16.70 4.90
N TYR A 548 23.47 16.32 4.10
CA TYR A 548 24.09 14.99 4.19
C TYR A 548 24.68 14.72 5.58
N ALA A 549 25.34 15.72 6.14
CA ALA A 549 25.93 15.61 7.48
C ALA A 549 24.84 15.40 8.57
N ALA A 550 23.75 16.18 8.51
CA ALA A 550 22.63 16.04 9.44
C ALA A 550 21.97 14.66 9.36
N PHE A 551 21.81 14.12 8.15
CA PHE A 551 21.27 12.78 7.93
C PHE A 551 22.23 11.71 8.46
N SER A 552 23.54 11.86 8.21
CA SER A 552 24.55 10.90 8.66
C SER A 552 24.69 10.88 10.19
N GLU A 553 24.54 12.02 10.88
CA GLU A 553 24.57 12.10 12.33
C GLU A 553 23.28 11.56 12.96
N GLY A 554 22.15 11.58 12.24
CA GLY A 554 20.86 11.09 12.72
C GLY A 554 20.27 11.88 13.89
N THR A 555 20.80 13.08 14.18
CA THR A 555 20.41 13.89 15.32
C THR A 555 19.28 14.86 15.02
N SER A 556 18.97 15.06 13.73
CA SER A 556 17.85 15.87 13.24
C SER A 556 16.81 14.98 12.55
N TYR A 557 15.58 14.95 13.07
CA TYR A 557 14.56 14.07 12.55
C TYR A 557 13.14 14.58 12.82
N ARG A 558 12.17 13.98 12.17
CA ARG A 558 10.74 14.15 12.42
C ARG A 558 10.09 12.80 12.66
N ASN A 559 9.33 12.70 13.74
CA ASN A 559 8.40 11.60 13.98
C ASN A 559 6.97 12.09 13.78
N ASN A 560 6.15 11.29 13.09
CA ASN A 560 4.71 11.47 13.02
C ASN A 560 4.03 10.16 13.40
N ASP A 561 3.31 10.20 14.52
CA ASP A 561 2.53 9.08 15.00
C ASP A 561 1.05 9.42 14.79
N TYR A 562 0.34 8.59 14.04
CA TYR A 562 -1.09 8.75 13.81
C TYR A 562 -1.85 7.58 14.43
N VAL A 563 -3.00 7.89 15.02
CA VAL A 563 -3.98 6.90 15.43
C VAL A 563 -5.33 7.30 14.86
N TYR A 564 -5.93 6.43 14.07
CA TYR A 564 -7.27 6.56 13.52
C TYR A 564 -8.17 5.51 14.14
N PHE A 565 -9.11 5.91 14.96
CA PHE A 565 -10.15 5.04 15.48
C PHE A 565 -11.48 5.40 14.84
N ARG A 566 -12.21 4.40 14.35
CA ARG A 566 -13.52 4.56 13.75
C ARG A 566 -14.45 3.47 14.26
N ASN A 567 -15.66 3.86 14.62
CA ASN A 567 -16.74 2.94 14.95
C ASN A 567 -18.03 3.42 14.30
N LYS A 568 -18.73 2.50 13.65
CA LYS A 568 -20.09 2.73 13.12
C LYS A 568 -21.02 1.65 13.64
N LEU A 569 -22.07 2.06 14.34
CA LEU A 569 -23.18 1.22 14.76
C LEU A 569 -24.38 1.52 13.87
N SER A 570 -24.97 0.49 13.26
CA SER A 570 -26.10 0.63 12.34
C SER A 570 -27.25 -0.30 12.77
N ALA A 571 -28.46 0.17 12.57
CA ALA A 571 -29.70 -0.58 12.79
C ALA A 571 -30.53 -0.57 11.51
N ASP A 572 -30.95 -1.74 11.07
CA ASP A 572 -31.85 -1.96 9.95
C ASP A 572 -33.18 -2.53 10.48
N ILE A 573 -34.30 -1.89 10.16
CA ILE A 573 -35.65 -2.26 10.61
C ILE A 573 -36.56 -2.40 9.40
N ASP A 574 -36.97 -3.61 9.08
CA ASP A 574 -37.97 -3.89 8.05
C ASP A 574 -39.37 -3.77 8.62
N ILE A 575 -39.98 -2.59 8.48
CA ILE A 575 -41.38 -2.35 8.97
C ILE A 575 -42.35 -3.19 8.16
N VAL A 576 -42.20 -3.18 6.84
CA VAL A 576 -42.92 -4.07 5.93
C VAL A 576 -41.85 -4.70 5.01
N LYS A 577 -41.73 -6.02 5.12
CA LYS A 577 -40.72 -6.79 4.40
C LYS A 577 -40.67 -6.43 2.90
N GLU A 578 -39.52 -6.07 2.39
CA GLU A 578 -39.28 -5.67 1.00
C GLU A 578 -39.99 -4.42 0.50
N VAL A 579 -40.78 -3.74 1.35
CA VAL A 579 -41.57 -2.57 0.96
C VAL A 579 -41.16 -1.32 1.74
N LEU A 580 -41.03 -1.44 3.07
CA LEU A 580 -40.75 -0.27 3.91
C LEU A 580 -39.66 -0.59 4.92
N LYS A 581 -38.52 0.06 4.79
CA LYS A 581 -37.34 -0.11 5.63
C LYS A 581 -36.93 1.21 6.28
N VAL A 582 -36.61 1.16 7.57
CA VAL A 582 -35.95 2.26 8.30
C VAL A 582 -34.55 1.84 8.62
N GLN A 583 -33.61 2.75 8.37
CA GLN A 583 -32.21 2.56 8.68
C GLN A 583 -31.71 3.74 9.52
N ALA A 584 -30.94 3.43 10.55
CA ALA A 584 -30.30 4.44 11.38
C ALA A 584 -28.86 4.02 11.66
N ASP A 585 -27.95 4.99 11.68
CA ASP A 585 -26.58 4.73 12.09
C ASP A 585 -25.99 5.88 12.89
N TYR A 586 -25.05 5.55 13.75
CA TYR A 586 -24.23 6.48 14.49
C TYR A 586 -22.76 6.13 14.29
N SER A 587 -21.96 7.12 13.98
CA SER A 587 -20.53 6.97 13.73
C SER A 587 -19.73 7.89 14.64
N TYR A 588 -18.64 7.35 15.18
CA TYR A 588 -17.66 8.08 15.96
C TYR A 588 -16.27 7.83 15.42
N ASN A 589 -15.60 8.92 14.96
CA ASN A 589 -14.23 8.87 14.48
C ASN A 589 -13.37 9.74 15.40
N TYR A 590 -12.25 9.17 15.85
CA TYR A 590 -11.25 9.90 16.62
C TYR A 590 -9.89 9.74 15.95
N THR A 591 -9.30 10.86 15.58
CA THR A 591 -7.98 10.90 14.95
C THR A 591 -7.05 11.72 15.80
N THR A 592 -5.90 11.16 16.16
CA THR A 592 -4.82 11.92 16.78
C THR A 592 -3.57 11.80 15.95
N ARG A 593 -2.81 12.89 15.88
CA ARG A 593 -1.47 12.93 15.31
C ARG A 593 -0.55 13.62 16.29
N LYS A 594 0.54 12.96 16.61
CA LYS A 594 1.65 13.54 17.37
C LYS A 594 2.84 13.74 16.44
N ARG A 595 3.25 14.98 16.23
CA ARG A 595 4.44 15.32 15.47
C ARG A 595 5.53 15.80 16.42
N ILE A 596 6.72 15.22 16.33
CA ILE A 596 7.92 15.64 17.04
C ILE A 596 8.96 16.03 15.99
N ASP A 597 9.38 17.27 16.01
CA ASP A 597 10.49 17.79 15.19
C ASP A 597 11.69 18.02 16.11
N VAL A 598 12.80 17.35 15.82
CA VAL A 598 14.11 17.56 16.45
C VAL A 598 15.03 18.16 15.43
N GLN A 599 15.69 19.24 15.79
CA GLN A 599 16.65 19.93 14.92
C GLN A 599 17.92 20.20 15.70
N ASN A 600 19.05 19.71 15.18
CA ASN A 600 20.40 19.96 15.70
C ASN A 600 21.26 20.58 14.59
N PRO A 601 21.95 21.71 14.88
CA PRO A 601 22.95 22.25 13.98
C PRO A 601 24.13 21.28 13.84
N VAL A 602 24.64 21.17 12.64
CA VAL A 602 25.81 20.36 12.32
C VAL A 602 27.07 21.23 12.38
N LYS A 603 28.14 20.72 12.99
CA LYS A 603 29.47 21.36 12.94
C LYS A 603 30.15 21.06 11.63
N TYR A 604 30.62 22.06 10.92
CA TYR A 604 31.39 21.92 9.69
C TYR A 604 32.60 22.85 9.69
N SER A 605 33.53 22.65 8.78
CA SER A 605 34.74 23.48 8.69
C SER A 605 34.95 23.96 7.27
N LYS A 606 35.29 25.25 7.15
CA LYS A 606 35.82 25.88 5.92
C LYS A 606 37.33 26.01 5.93
N LYS A 607 37.96 25.92 7.11
CA LYS A 607 39.40 26.08 7.33
C LYS A 607 39.88 25.08 8.36
N PRO A 608 41.12 24.59 8.25
CA PRO A 608 41.71 23.72 9.26
C PRO A 608 41.56 24.30 10.66
N GLY A 609 41.04 23.52 11.60
CA GLY A 609 40.88 23.93 13.00
C GLY A 609 39.78 24.97 13.29
N VAL A 610 39.06 25.48 12.29
CA VAL A 610 37.96 26.46 12.46
C VAL A 610 36.63 25.79 12.19
N TYR A 611 35.78 25.69 13.22
CA TYR A 611 34.46 25.06 13.14
C TYR A 611 33.37 26.09 13.17
N LEU A 612 32.39 25.92 12.29
CA LEU A 612 31.17 26.70 12.18
C LEU A 612 29.99 25.80 12.46
N LEU A 613 28.89 26.39 12.89
CA LEU A 613 27.62 25.68 13.02
C LEU A 613 26.75 26.00 11.81
N GLU A 614 26.26 24.97 11.16
CA GLU A 614 25.23 25.11 10.15
C GLU A 614 23.94 25.55 10.86
N SER A 615 23.30 26.64 10.37
CA SER A 615 22.07 27.19 10.96
C SER A 615 22.24 27.79 12.36
N GLU A 616 23.30 28.60 12.56
CA GLU A 616 23.53 29.34 13.83
C GLU A 616 22.30 30.16 14.28
N SER A 617 21.52 30.71 13.31
CA SER A 617 20.36 31.53 13.61
C SER A 617 19.14 30.76 14.13
N ALA A 618 19.04 29.48 13.85
CA ALA A 618 17.91 28.63 14.28
C ALA A 618 18.18 27.84 15.57
N GLY A 619 19.48 27.60 15.89
CA GLY A 619 19.87 26.84 17.07
C GLY A 619 19.34 25.40 17.08
N ALA A 620 19.68 24.65 18.14
CA ALA A 620 19.07 23.37 18.41
C ALA A 620 17.63 23.55 18.94
N SER A 621 16.68 22.81 18.41
CA SER A 621 15.27 22.96 18.79
C SER A 621 14.50 21.66 18.86
N LEU A 622 13.55 21.58 19.78
CA LEU A 622 12.55 20.54 19.90
C LEU A 622 11.17 21.16 19.78
N SER A 623 10.37 20.70 18.86
CA SER A 623 8.97 21.10 18.72
C SER A 623 8.09 19.87 18.74
N GLN A 624 7.03 19.91 19.53
CA GLN A 624 5.96 18.92 19.53
C GLN A 624 4.65 19.59 19.14
N VAL A 625 3.94 18.97 18.21
CA VAL A 625 2.60 19.39 17.82
C VAL A 625 1.66 18.20 17.99
N ASP A 626 0.66 18.39 18.85
CA ASP A 626 -0.41 17.44 19.07
C ASP A 626 -1.67 17.94 18.29
N TYR A 627 -2.26 17.04 17.53
CA TYR A 627 -3.48 17.25 16.74
C TYR A 627 -4.54 16.26 17.19
N ASP A 628 -5.71 16.73 17.55
CA ASP A 628 -6.84 15.91 17.94
C ASP A 628 -8.06 16.30 17.12
N THR A 629 -8.69 15.31 16.47
CA THR A 629 -9.92 15.48 15.72
C THR A 629 -10.96 14.48 16.23
N ARG A 630 -12.08 14.99 16.66
CA ARG A 630 -13.27 14.20 16.97
C ARG A 630 -14.33 14.52 15.92
N TYR A 631 -14.83 13.48 15.24
CA TYR A 631 -15.93 13.60 14.29
C TYR A 631 -17.04 12.62 14.69
N GLN A 632 -18.27 13.09 14.62
CA GLN A 632 -19.47 12.31 14.91
C GLN A 632 -20.49 12.52 13.79
N ALA A 633 -21.21 11.47 13.42
CA ALA A 633 -22.28 11.55 12.46
C ALA A 633 -23.43 10.62 12.86
N ALA A 634 -24.66 11.09 12.72
CA ALA A 634 -25.84 10.27 12.88
C ALA A 634 -26.74 10.43 11.65
N ASN A 635 -27.20 9.31 11.12
CA ASN A 635 -28.11 9.25 9.98
C ASN A 635 -29.36 8.47 10.37
N ALA A 636 -30.52 8.92 9.89
CA ALA A 636 -31.76 8.16 9.95
C ALA A 636 -32.52 8.36 8.65
N TYR A 637 -32.89 7.29 7.97
CA TYR A 637 -33.59 7.36 6.70
C TYR A 637 -34.53 6.20 6.47
N LEU A 638 -35.56 6.47 5.68
CA LEU A 638 -36.63 5.58 5.31
C LEU A 638 -36.46 5.25 3.83
N THR A 639 -36.59 3.98 3.47
CA THR A 639 -36.66 3.52 2.08
C THR A 639 -38.02 2.85 1.85
N TYR A 640 -38.77 3.34 0.86
CA TYR A 640 -40.07 2.83 0.46
C TYR A 640 -40.01 2.33 -0.98
N THR A 641 -40.30 1.02 -1.18
CA THR A 641 -40.26 0.34 -2.47
C THR A 641 -41.55 -0.41 -2.69
N PRO A 642 -42.65 0.27 -3.10
CA PRO A 642 -43.93 -0.36 -3.28
C PRO A 642 -43.93 -1.32 -4.47
N LYS A 643 -44.71 -2.40 -4.39
CA LYS A 643 -44.93 -3.33 -5.50
C LYS A 643 -46.02 -2.81 -6.44
N LEU A 644 -45.64 -2.13 -7.53
CA LEU A 644 -46.52 -1.46 -8.48
C LEU A 644 -46.84 -2.29 -9.73
N GLY A 645 -46.50 -3.58 -9.75
CA GLY A 645 -46.58 -4.47 -10.90
C GLY A 645 -45.25 -4.66 -11.62
N ALA A 646 -45.25 -5.43 -12.73
CA ALA A 646 -44.03 -5.84 -13.41
C ALA A 646 -43.35 -4.72 -14.22
N ASP A 647 -44.13 -3.73 -14.65
CA ASP A 647 -43.64 -2.65 -15.53
C ASP A 647 -43.13 -1.41 -14.78
N HIS A 648 -43.38 -1.31 -13.48
CA HIS A 648 -43.08 -0.13 -12.68
C HIS A 648 -42.13 -0.45 -11.53
N ASP A 649 -41.05 0.28 -11.45
CA ASP A 649 -40.08 0.23 -10.35
C ASP A 649 -40.00 1.61 -9.69
N LEU A 650 -40.42 1.72 -8.40
CA LEU A 650 -40.39 2.96 -7.66
C LEU A 650 -39.61 2.75 -6.35
N THR A 651 -38.62 3.61 -6.11
CA THR A 651 -37.92 3.68 -4.82
C THR A 651 -37.93 5.13 -4.34
N VAL A 652 -38.43 5.33 -3.14
CA VAL A 652 -38.42 6.64 -2.45
C VAL A 652 -37.55 6.51 -1.21
N LEU A 653 -36.59 7.41 -1.07
CA LEU A 653 -35.72 7.53 0.08
C LEU A 653 -35.86 8.93 0.66
N ALA A 654 -36.02 9.05 1.97
CA ALA A 654 -36.02 10.32 2.70
C ALA A 654 -35.35 10.16 4.05
N GLY A 655 -34.60 11.16 4.49
CA GLY A 655 -33.87 11.05 5.74
C GLY A 655 -33.23 12.34 6.25
N TRP A 656 -32.61 12.19 7.40
CA TRP A 656 -31.85 13.24 8.10
C TRP A 656 -30.43 12.77 8.35
N ASN A 657 -29.53 13.76 8.39
CA ASN A 657 -28.14 13.60 8.71
C ASN A 657 -27.73 14.72 9.67
N ILE A 658 -27.00 14.35 10.71
CA ILE A 658 -26.41 15.29 11.66
C ILE A 658 -24.94 14.95 11.76
N GLU A 659 -24.07 15.96 11.62
CA GLU A 659 -22.63 15.78 11.76
C GLU A 659 -22.03 16.90 12.62
N ASP A 660 -21.02 16.56 13.43
CA ASP A 660 -20.18 17.53 14.11
C ASP A 660 -18.72 17.13 14.05
N GLN A 661 -17.84 18.12 13.98
CA GLN A 661 -16.40 17.93 14.09
C GLN A 661 -15.80 18.98 15.00
N VAL A 662 -14.90 18.53 15.87
CA VAL A 662 -14.03 19.38 16.68
C VAL A 662 -12.59 19.02 16.39
N TYR A 663 -11.82 20.00 15.94
CA TYR A 663 -10.39 19.90 15.72
C TYR A 663 -9.66 20.79 16.73
N LYS A 664 -8.59 20.25 17.33
CA LYS A 664 -7.73 20.99 18.26
C LYS A 664 -6.27 20.73 17.92
N THR A 665 -5.43 21.74 18.16
CA THR A 665 -3.99 21.60 18.03
C THR A 665 -3.30 22.32 19.20
N LEU A 666 -2.19 21.73 19.64
CA LEU A 666 -1.31 22.32 20.65
C LEU A 666 0.14 22.16 20.17
N THR A 667 0.85 23.29 20.12
CA THR A 667 2.28 23.31 19.79
C THR A 667 3.08 23.76 20.99
N VAL A 668 4.13 23.00 21.31
CA VAL A 668 5.12 23.33 22.32
C VAL A 668 6.50 23.26 21.68
N SER A 669 7.28 24.31 21.84
CA SER A 669 8.65 24.40 21.31
C SER A 669 9.62 24.93 22.35
N ARG A 670 10.88 24.45 22.28
CA ARG A 670 11.98 24.94 23.10
C ARG A 670 13.29 24.81 22.33
N THR A 671 14.24 25.73 22.62
CA THR A 671 15.57 25.71 22.04
C THR A 671 16.64 25.26 23.04
N GLY A 672 17.86 24.99 22.54
CA GLY A 672 19.03 24.67 23.36
C GLY A 672 19.02 23.29 23.99
N PHE A 673 19.67 22.30 23.37
CA PHE A 673 19.87 20.98 23.94
C PHE A 673 21.07 20.96 24.88
N VAL A 674 20.92 20.37 26.09
CA VAL A 674 22.03 20.00 26.94
C VAL A 674 22.80 18.84 26.32
N THR A 675 22.07 17.90 25.67
CA THR A 675 22.65 16.78 24.93
C THR A 675 21.81 16.47 23.69
N PRO A 676 22.38 16.56 22.49
CA PRO A 676 21.67 16.30 21.24
C PRO A 676 21.08 14.88 21.13
N ASN A 677 21.74 13.89 21.72
CA ASN A 677 21.35 12.48 21.64
C ASN A 677 20.13 12.10 22.52
N LYS A 678 19.66 13.01 23.36
CA LYS A 678 18.48 12.80 24.23
C LYS A 678 17.56 14.03 24.20
N PRO A 679 16.89 14.30 23.09
CA PRO A 679 15.99 15.44 22.99
C PRO A 679 14.80 15.26 23.95
N SER A 680 14.72 16.14 24.92
CA SER A 680 13.65 16.18 25.92
C SER A 680 13.46 17.61 26.40
N PHE A 681 12.23 18.07 26.52
CA PHE A 681 11.93 19.42 27.03
C PHE A 681 12.55 19.70 28.42
N SER A 682 12.70 18.68 29.25
CA SER A 682 13.33 18.78 30.58
C SER A 682 14.86 18.93 30.51
N LEU A 683 15.49 18.53 29.40
CA LEU A 683 16.94 18.60 29.16
C LEU A 683 17.32 19.71 28.21
N MET A 684 16.54 20.79 28.17
CA MET A 684 16.78 21.97 27.34
C MET A 684 16.96 23.20 28.22
N ASN A 685 17.98 24.00 27.92
CA ASN A 685 18.36 25.17 28.68
C ASN A 685 18.14 26.52 27.97
N GLY A 686 17.70 26.47 26.69
CA GLY A 686 17.41 27.67 25.94
C GLY A 686 16.00 28.20 26.14
N VAL A 687 15.60 29.09 25.27
CA VAL A 687 14.30 29.80 25.34
C VAL A 687 13.14 28.83 25.15
N ALA A 688 12.17 28.87 26.05
CA ALA A 688 10.87 28.23 25.85
C ALA A 688 9.98 29.20 25.07
N GLU A 689 9.50 28.77 23.90
CA GLU A 689 8.47 29.50 23.18
C GLU A 689 7.12 29.38 23.89
N ASN A 690 6.30 30.42 23.82
CA ASN A 690 4.95 30.32 24.38
C ASN A 690 4.17 29.23 23.67
N PRO A 691 3.52 28.30 24.39
CA PRO A 691 2.67 27.30 23.76
C PRO A 691 1.57 27.96 22.94
N THR A 692 1.35 27.46 21.74
CA THR A 692 0.26 27.92 20.88
C THR A 692 -0.82 26.86 20.77
N ALA A 693 -2.07 27.27 20.97
CA ALA A 693 -3.23 26.41 20.79
C ALA A 693 -4.12 26.96 19.69
N GLY A 694 -4.66 26.05 18.89
CA GLY A 694 -5.59 26.39 17.83
C GLY A 694 -6.69 25.35 17.71
N GLY A 695 -7.67 25.61 16.87
CA GLY A 695 -8.72 24.66 16.59
C GLY A 695 -9.90 25.31 15.87
N ASN A 696 -10.78 24.45 15.39
CA ASN A 696 -12.07 24.82 14.83
C ASN A 696 -13.11 23.77 15.19
N ALA A 697 -14.37 24.15 15.08
CA ALA A 697 -15.50 23.26 15.20
C ALA A 697 -16.55 23.65 14.18
N TRP A 698 -17.24 22.65 13.66
CA TRP A 698 -18.40 22.85 12.80
C TRP A 698 -19.44 21.76 13.06
N SER A 699 -20.68 22.09 12.84
CA SER A 699 -21.78 21.15 12.84
C SER A 699 -22.80 21.53 11.80
N TYR A 700 -23.52 20.57 11.27
CA TYR A 700 -24.68 20.84 10.43
C TYR A 700 -25.73 19.76 10.55
N VAL A 701 -26.95 20.09 10.16
CA VAL A 701 -28.10 19.20 10.05
C VAL A 701 -28.59 19.27 8.61
N GLY A 702 -28.79 18.11 7.98
CA GLY A 702 -29.31 18.04 6.63
C GLY A 702 -30.53 17.14 6.55
N ALA A 703 -31.52 17.55 5.77
CA ALA A 703 -32.62 16.70 5.34
C ALA A 703 -32.49 16.44 3.85
N PHE A 704 -32.68 15.18 3.42
CA PHE A 704 -32.50 14.77 2.04
C PHE A 704 -33.58 13.84 1.57
N TYR A 705 -33.80 13.81 0.26
CA TYR A 705 -34.70 12.86 -0.39
C TYR A 705 -34.15 12.44 -1.74
N ARG A 706 -34.60 11.25 -2.20
CA ARG A 706 -34.36 10.72 -3.55
C ARG A 706 -35.58 9.92 -3.97
N VAL A 707 -36.03 10.15 -5.18
CA VAL A 707 -37.09 9.39 -5.84
C VAL A 707 -36.54 8.83 -7.14
N ASN A 708 -36.54 7.51 -7.26
CA ASN A 708 -36.15 6.78 -8.48
C ASN A 708 -37.39 6.10 -9.03
N TYR A 709 -37.69 6.33 -10.30
CA TYR A 709 -38.79 5.68 -10.99
C TYR A 709 -38.32 5.08 -12.31
N GLY A 710 -38.64 3.82 -12.55
CA GLY A 710 -38.37 3.07 -13.76
C GLY A 710 -39.64 2.55 -14.39
N TYR A 711 -39.78 2.71 -15.72
CA TYR A 711 -40.87 2.12 -16.49
C TYR A 711 -40.30 1.12 -17.49
N LYS A 712 -40.75 -0.14 -17.37
CA LYS A 712 -40.33 -1.30 -18.19
C LYS A 712 -38.81 -1.49 -18.31
N GLY A 713 -38.02 -0.99 -17.33
CA GLY A 713 -36.57 -1.00 -17.36
C GLY A 713 -35.94 -0.20 -18.51
N LYS A 714 -36.72 0.61 -19.24
CA LYS A 714 -36.28 1.39 -20.40
C LYS A 714 -36.21 2.89 -20.11
N TYR A 715 -37.16 3.41 -19.34
CA TYR A 715 -37.23 4.82 -18.99
C TYR A 715 -36.96 4.96 -17.50
N LEU A 716 -35.90 5.73 -17.17
CA LEU A 716 -35.46 5.92 -15.79
C LEU A 716 -35.48 7.42 -15.48
N VAL A 717 -36.06 7.77 -14.34
CA VAL A 717 -36.10 9.15 -13.82
C VAL A 717 -35.62 9.16 -12.39
N GLU A 718 -34.70 10.05 -12.06
CA GLU A 718 -34.26 10.31 -10.71
C GLU A 718 -34.48 11.77 -10.34
N VAL A 719 -35.05 12.01 -9.17
CA VAL A 719 -35.17 13.33 -8.55
C VAL A 719 -34.60 13.26 -7.16
N SER A 720 -33.60 14.07 -6.85
CA SER A 720 -32.97 14.12 -5.54
C SER A 720 -32.76 15.54 -5.09
N GLY A 721 -32.77 15.76 -3.79
CA GLY A 721 -32.52 17.07 -3.19
C GLY A 721 -32.10 16.95 -1.74
N ARG A 722 -31.50 18.05 -1.25
CA ARG A 722 -31.04 18.17 0.13
C ARG A 722 -31.18 19.62 0.59
N TYR A 723 -31.52 19.78 1.84
CA TYR A 723 -31.52 21.06 2.58
C TYR A 723 -30.60 20.93 3.76
N ASP A 724 -29.64 21.85 3.90
CA ASP A 724 -28.65 21.90 4.98
C ASP A 724 -28.84 23.18 5.79
N GLY A 725 -28.71 23.09 7.14
CA GLY A 725 -28.78 24.19 8.08
C GLY A 725 -27.73 24.09 9.17
#